data_3782cee18a54bd3f35c1b9cce023f601
#
_entry.id   3782cee18a54bd3f35c1b9cce023f601
#
_cell.length_a   1.000
_cell.length_b   1.000
_cell.length_c   1.000
_cell.angle_alpha   90.00
_cell.angle_beta   90.00
_cell.angle_gamma   90.00
#
_symmetry.space_group_name_H-M   'P 1'
#
loop_
_entity.id
_entity.type
_entity.pdbx_description
1 polymer ?
#
loop_
_entity_poly.entity_id
_entity_poly.type
_entity_poly.pdbx_seq_one_letter_code
_entity_poly.pdbx_strand_id
1 'polypeptide(L)'
;MYSLLSFFLAASAFAQSSGSSSGGSDSGSGHSAPAVVYSPGRPPAVPLAVRSPYTSVWSTTSENATLNSNNVMFWNGQEVGWEGIIVVDGISYEWLGIGSKDLPELDNLKSATPVSVSYDSQYSNFTFDAGPVRLTAKFFSPVVPQDLCRTSNPLSYLEVSYESQDNRTHDVKLYNDVDSSWNNYQGDGAVQFSLNVDSQQYKPNTTVTETTLFTWNYWLAQEFDFTENNDFPQWGNMTLSTQPGASKNFTFQSGDSLNIRYNYVTKNFLTNNVDEDDRQIFAYSHDMKQSRSGSVLYTVGVVQQPVINLLTSEGLQSLEPWWSSDSCYGSSTAHLIATHYDDFSTVQGMAAEWETQLRADIDDYYAAEGGNSSYTPSSSPPFKNSSVSTGDLFLGNYDTGIDQFGERWIYNSTNGYGYLDANNQSGVAIPDVPESQSYYAIVALSARQIMAAYTLTVPPDFNCGNSSELYSKSEPFMFQKEISSNGNMNTVDVLYPAMPFFLYANPNLLRFAMNPLYYNQESGFYPRMYSMHDLGAHYPNATGHVEGTDEQMPVEESGNMLLMTYAYYKFTGDSKYLKDHYTKMYQWAQFLIEYTLIPSTQLSTDDFLGSLENQTNLAIKGIVGLQAMAEIAEVAGNSADSANFSAISTSYYQAWEELAIDPTGTHTVLAYQWRSSWGQLYNSYPDKLLNLGVIRQEVYDMQSTFYATVSQVFGLPLDNRHSITKSDWEMWTAATCAPHTRRLIVNALAYWLNNTATDKAFTDLYETIATGNYPENPKATFIARPVAGGHFSLLALQKAGENATTGTGDGGTFPVNGTQPLPPGETSLLPISPTPNPENAPTITVELGTAVPSSSGVLVATSAAASSS
;
A
#
# COMPACT_ATOMS: atom_id res chain seq x y z
N MET A 1 -2.38 25.44 -49.93
CA MET A 1 -0.97 25.76 -50.19
C MET A 1 -0.19 25.41 -48.95
N TYR A 2 0.66 24.48 -49.15
CA TYR A 2 1.55 23.77 -48.24
C TYR A 2 2.45 24.65 -47.34
N SER A 3 2.71 24.20 -46.13
CA SER A 3 4.08 24.08 -45.63
C SER A 3 4.15 23.11 -44.44
N LEU A 4 4.80 21.97 -44.66
CA LEU A 4 5.29 21.02 -43.66
C LEU A 4 6.48 21.65 -42.92
N LEU A 5 6.54 21.52 -41.60
CA LEU A 5 7.81 21.56 -40.87
C LEU A 5 7.96 20.26 -40.07
N SER A 6 8.94 19.46 -40.49
CA SER A 6 9.40 18.26 -39.79
C SER A 6 10.31 18.64 -38.64
N PHE A 7 10.04 18.12 -37.43
CA PHE A 7 11.03 18.13 -36.35
C PHE A 7 11.68 16.74 -36.24
N PHE A 8 12.99 16.75 -36.38
CA PHE A 8 13.86 15.58 -36.15
C PHE A 8 14.06 15.38 -34.65
N LEU A 9 13.73 14.19 -34.16
CA LEU A 9 14.22 13.70 -32.88
C LEU A 9 15.66 13.21 -33.06
N ALA A 10 16.59 13.77 -32.33
CA ALA A 10 17.94 13.24 -32.19
C ALA A 10 17.97 12.30 -30.98
N ALA A 11 18.08 11.00 -31.25
CA ALA A 11 18.43 10.01 -30.28
C ALA A 11 19.94 10.04 -30.03
N SER A 12 20.38 10.39 -28.82
CA SER A 12 21.75 10.26 -28.39
C SER A 12 21.99 8.89 -27.76
N ALA A 13 22.57 7.99 -28.53
CA ALA A 13 23.12 6.75 -28.02
C ALA A 13 24.44 7.03 -27.28
N PHE A 14 24.54 6.67 -26.01
CA PHE A 14 25.83 6.58 -25.31
C PHE A 14 26.43 5.22 -25.58
N ALA A 15 27.55 5.25 -26.35
CA ALA A 15 28.40 4.10 -26.55
C ALA A 15 29.36 3.96 -25.37
N GLN A 16 29.40 2.79 -24.76
CA GLN A 16 30.47 2.40 -23.85
C GLN A 16 31.77 2.23 -24.62
N SER A 17 32.81 3.02 -24.31
CA SER A 17 34.17 2.78 -24.75
C SER A 17 34.94 2.05 -23.65
N SER A 18 35.29 0.79 -23.93
CA SER A 18 36.29 0.04 -23.19
C SER A 18 37.67 0.57 -23.54
N GLY A 19 38.30 1.28 -22.62
CA GLY A 19 39.68 1.69 -22.72
C GLY A 19 40.56 0.98 -21.70
N SER A 20 41.32 0.02 -22.14
CA SER A 20 42.44 -0.55 -21.36
C SER A 20 43.60 0.42 -21.32
N SER A 21 44.04 0.86 -20.15
CA SER A 21 45.35 1.43 -19.96
C SER A 21 45.98 0.91 -18.69
N SER A 22 47.15 0.36 -18.90
CA SER A 22 48.07 -0.20 -17.93
C SER A 22 48.77 0.87 -17.07
N GLY A 23 48.92 0.59 -15.80
CA GLY A 23 50.12 0.86 -15.02
C GLY A 23 50.24 2.26 -14.40
N GLY A 24 50.13 2.29 -13.08
CA GLY A 24 50.52 3.40 -12.24
C GLY A 24 50.12 3.13 -10.80
N SER A 25 51.02 2.51 -10.03
CA SER A 25 50.88 2.33 -8.59
C SER A 25 51.00 3.69 -7.89
N ASP A 26 49.91 4.22 -7.41
CA ASP A 26 49.95 5.26 -6.39
C ASP A 26 49.17 4.75 -5.16
N SER A 27 49.94 4.41 -4.12
CA SER A 27 49.42 3.97 -2.84
C SER A 27 48.97 5.18 -2.01
N GLY A 28 47.81 5.72 -2.37
CA GLY A 28 47.05 6.59 -1.49
C GLY A 28 46.06 5.71 -0.72
N SER A 29 46.22 5.61 0.60
CA SER A 29 45.25 5.01 1.50
C SER A 29 43.99 5.86 1.52
N GLY A 30 43.18 5.77 0.47
CA GLY A 30 41.80 6.26 0.49
C GLY A 30 40.98 5.38 1.45
N HIS A 31 40.69 5.87 2.63
CA HIS A 31 39.63 5.31 3.45
C HIS A 31 38.36 5.57 2.66
N SER A 32 37.82 4.52 2.04
CA SER A 32 36.42 4.57 1.57
C SER A 32 35.54 4.94 2.76
N ALA A 33 34.67 5.92 2.60
CA ALA A 33 33.67 6.24 3.62
C ALA A 33 32.97 4.94 4.05
N PRO A 34 32.69 4.73 5.34
CA PRO A 34 31.99 3.54 5.79
C PRO A 34 30.65 3.47 5.10
N ALA A 35 30.26 2.27 4.64
CA ALA A 35 28.97 2.06 4.00
C ALA A 35 27.83 2.38 4.98
N VAL A 36 26.77 2.99 4.48
CA VAL A 36 25.55 3.28 5.26
C VAL A 36 24.93 1.96 5.76
N VAL A 37 24.55 1.91 7.03
CA VAL A 37 23.92 0.74 7.65
C VAL A 37 22.41 0.88 7.58
N TYR A 38 21.72 -0.12 7.01
CA TYR A 38 20.26 -0.19 6.92
C TYR A 38 19.68 -1.24 7.89
N SER A 39 18.55 -0.94 8.54
CA SER A 39 17.86 -1.87 9.45
C SER A 39 16.33 -1.64 9.43
N PRO A 40 15.48 -2.70 9.38
CA PRO A 40 15.81 -4.13 9.30
C PRO A 40 16.37 -4.57 7.95
N GLY A 41 16.23 -3.76 6.92
CA GLY A 41 16.74 -3.97 5.57
C GLY A 41 16.82 -2.64 4.80
N ARG A 42 17.28 -2.67 3.54
CA ARG A 42 17.32 -1.51 2.64
C ARG A 42 16.13 -1.58 1.66
N PRO A 43 14.96 -0.99 1.96
CA PRO A 43 13.85 -0.99 1.01
C PRO A 43 14.15 -0.04 -0.17
N PRO A 44 13.38 -0.08 -1.26
CA PRO A 44 13.57 0.86 -2.40
C PRO A 44 13.37 2.32 -2.00
N ALA A 45 12.45 2.58 -1.10
CA ALA A 45 12.24 3.89 -0.47
C ALA A 45 11.69 3.71 0.94
N VAL A 46 11.86 4.72 1.81
CA VAL A 46 11.29 4.76 3.15
C VAL A 46 10.29 5.91 3.28
N PRO A 47 9.15 5.71 3.96
CA PRO A 47 8.16 6.75 4.18
C PRO A 47 8.66 7.79 5.18
N LEU A 48 8.48 9.08 4.89
CA LEU A 48 8.84 10.20 5.75
C LEU A 48 7.60 10.81 6.42
N ALA A 49 6.73 11.44 5.63
CA ALA A 49 5.45 11.98 6.07
C ALA A 49 4.35 11.29 5.27
N VAL A 50 3.75 10.21 5.82
CA VAL A 50 2.85 9.31 5.11
C VAL A 50 1.60 9.08 5.96
N ARG A 51 0.53 9.91 5.73
CA ARG A 51 -0.65 10.00 6.59
C ARG A 51 -1.99 10.02 5.85
N SER A 52 -1.98 10.49 4.62
CA SER A 52 -3.19 10.59 3.78
C SER A 52 -2.79 10.50 2.31
N PRO A 53 -3.73 10.38 1.37
CA PRO A 53 -3.41 10.42 -0.06
C PRO A 53 -2.61 11.65 -0.49
N TYR A 54 -2.67 12.75 0.27
CA TYR A 54 -2.02 14.02 -0.03
C TYR A 54 -0.85 14.37 0.90
N THR A 55 -0.72 13.70 2.04
CA THR A 55 0.48 13.73 2.88
C THR A 55 1.18 12.38 2.73
N SER A 56 1.96 12.22 1.65
CA SER A 56 2.63 10.95 1.31
C SER A 56 3.99 11.23 0.65
N VAL A 57 4.98 11.53 1.50
CA VAL A 57 6.33 11.92 1.09
C VAL A 57 7.34 10.84 1.50
N TRP A 58 8.23 10.49 0.57
CA TRP A 58 9.15 9.36 0.64
C TRP A 58 10.59 9.78 0.33
N SER A 59 11.55 9.00 0.82
CA SER A 59 12.97 9.10 0.47
C SER A 59 13.44 7.81 -0.18
N THR A 60 14.00 7.89 -1.39
CA THR A 60 14.64 6.73 -2.04
C THR A 60 15.89 6.30 -1.27
N THR A 61 16.15 4.98 -1.28
CA THR A 61 17.37 4.38 -0.73
C THR A 61 18.12 3.56 -1.79
N SER A 62 17.63 3.52 -3.03
CA SER A 62 18.28 2.81 -4.12
C SER A 62 19.71 3.36 -4.34
N GLU A 63 20.63 2.53 -4.78
CA GLU A 63 22.05 2.88 -4.94
C GLU A 63 22.71 3.45 -3.67
N ASN A 64 22.18 3.12 -2.47
CA ASN A 64 22.57 3.66 -1.17
C ASN A 64 22.33 5.16 -1.00
N ALA A 65 21.36 5.73 -1.72
CA ALA A 65 20.93 7.10 -1.52
C ALA A 65 20.40 7.31 -0.09
N THR A 66 20.55 8.53 0.40
CA THR A 66 20.02 8.99 1.69
C THR A 66 19.36 10.35 1.51
N LEU A 67 18.77 10.91 2.56
CA LEU A 67 18.01 12.17 2.51
C LEU A 67 18.70 13.33 1.80
N ASN A 68 20.05 13.38 1.81
CA ASN A 68 20.85 14.42 1.18
C ASN A 68 21.50 13.99 -0.13
N SER A 69 21.01 12.94 -0.74
CA SER A 69 21.45 12.47 -2.07
C SER A 69 20.52 12.97 -3.19
N ASN A 70 19.23 13.08 -2.89
CA ASN A 70 18.16 13.48 -3.80
C ASN A 70 17.14 14.34 -3.06
N ASN A 71 16.27 15.04 -3.79
CA ASN A 71 15.06 15.59 -3.21
C ASN A 71 14.16 14.43 -2.73
N VAL A 72 13.37 14.69 -1.71
CA VAL A 72 12.30 13.77 -1.31
C VAL A 72 11.19 13.78 -2.36
N MET A 73 10.38 12.74 -2.42
CA MET A 73 9.38 12.60 -3.47
C MET A 73 7.99 12.36 -2.89
N PHE A 74 6.98 12.87 -3.55
CA PHE A 74 5.61 12.45 -3.37
C PHE A 74 5.44 11.01 -3.88
N TRP A 75 4.41 10.29 -3.44
CA TRP A 75 4.25 8.87 -3.78
C TRP A 75 4.30 8.59 -5.30
N ASN A 76 3.89 9.52 -6.14
CA ASN A 76 3.91 9.37 -7.60
C ASN A 76 5.29 9.60 -8.25
N GLY A 77 6.32 9.86 -7.44
CA GLY A 77 7.68 10.10 -7.89
C GLY A 77 8.01 11.55 -8.25
N GLN A 78 7.07 12.49 -8.05
CA GLN A 78 7.37 13.92 -8.20
C GLN A 78 8.20 14.41 -7.01
N GLU A 79 9.23 15.20 -7.30
CA GLU A 79 10.05 15.82 -6.26
C GLU A 79 9.25 16.84 -5.46
N VAL A 80 9.50 16.87 -4.16
CA VAL A 80 8.91 17.80 -3.20
C VAL A 80 10.03 18.50 -2.45
N GLY A 81 9.97 19.82 -2.35
CA GLY A 81 11.01 20.59 -1.68
C GLY A 81 10.92 20.49 -0.17
N TRP A 82 11.95 19.92 0.41
CA TRP A 82 12.17 19.85 1.87
C TRP A 82 13.66 19.91 2.15
N GLU A 83 14.13 20.93 2.83
CA GLU A 83 15.55 21.18 3.07
C GLU A 83 15.88 21.19 4.55
N GLY A 84 17.01 20.59 4.90
CA GLY A 84 17.53 20.55 6.27
C GLY A 84 19.04 20.79 6.35
N ILE A 85 19.43 21.81 7.12
CA ILE A 85 20.83 22.16 7.34
C ILE A 85 21.12 22.21 8.84
N ILE A 86 22.23 21.62 9.28
CA ILE A 86 22.80 21.84 10.62
C ILE A 86 24.09 22.66 10.49
N VAL A 87 24.22 23.74 11.24
CA VAL A 87 25.46 24.51 11.35
C VAL A 87 26.18 24.11 12.64
N VAL A 88 27.44 23.72 12.51
CA VAL A 88 28.30 23.33 13.62
C VAL A 88 29.58 24.16 13.58
N ASP A 89 29.82 25.00 14.57
CA ASP A 89 31.00 25.88 14.66
C ASP A 89 31.24 26.72 13.40
N GLY A 90 30.16 27.17 12.72
CA GLY A 90 30.19 28.00 11.52
C GLY A 90 30.32 27.24 10.20
N ILE A 91 30.38 25.92 10.23
CA ILE A 91 30.30 25.07 9.04
C ILE A 91 28.87 24.54 8.91
N SER A 92 28.25 24.73 7.73
CA SER A 92 26.91 24.23 7.38
C SER A 92 27.02 22.81 6.80
N TYR A 93 26.15 21.90 7.27
CA TYR A 93 26.04 20.54 6.75
C TYR A 93 24.61 20.28 6.32
N GLU A 94 24.41 20.03 5.01
CA GLU A 94 23.14 19.64 4.44
C GLU A 94 22.89 18.15 4.74
N TRP A 95 21.76 17.86 5.39
CA TRP A 95 21.37 16.50 5.78
C TRP A 95 20.05 16.04 5.17
N LEU A 96 19.25 16.98 4.64
CA LEU A 96 17.96 16.70 3.97
C LEU A 96 17.85 17.60 2.74
N GLY A 97 17.45 17.03 1.60
CA GLY A 97 17.34 17.74 0.34
C GLY A 97 18.71 17.93 -0.36
N ILE A 98 18.68 18.64 -1.46
CA ILE A 98 19.85 18.94 -2.30
C ILE A 98 19.84 20.41 -2.78
N GLY A 99 19.12 21.28 -2.05
CA GLY A 99 18.97 22.69 -2.41
C GLY A 99 20.28 23.47 -2.45
N SER A 100 21.36 22.93 -1.83
CA SER A 100 22.69 23.51 -1.90
C SER A 100 23.34 23.40 -3.29
N LYS A 101 22.89 22.47 -4.14
CA LYS A 101 23.45 22.31 -5.51
C LYS A 101 23.24 23.53 -6.40
N ASP A 102 22.19 24.31 -6.10
CA ASP A 102 21.86 25.52 -6.84
C ASP A 102 22.57 26.77 -6.31
N LEU A 103 23.28 26.63 -5.18
CA LEU A 103 24.06 27.71 -4.58
C LEU A 103 25.45 27.81 -5.25
N PRO A 104 26.08 29.01 -5.24
CA PRO A 104 27.50 29.11 -5.56
C PRO A 104 28.35 28.24 -4.65
N GLU A 105 29.48 27.78 -5.12
CA GLU A 105 30.45 27.02 -4.30
C GLU A 105 30.86 27.85 -3.06
N LEU A 106 30.65 27.28 -1.87
CA LEU A 106 30.89 27.91 -0.56
C LEU A 106 31.77 26.99 0.30
N ASP A 107 32.92 27.50 0.77
CA ASP A 107 33.87 26.75 1.57
C ASP A 107 33.29 26.20 2.89
N ASN A 108 32.28 26.88 3.42
CA ASN A 108 31.61 26.53 4.67
C ASN A 108 30.30 25.72 4.49
N LEU A 109 30.03 25.25 3.27
CA LEU A 109 28.89 24.36 3.00
C LEU A 109 29.39 22.96 2.60
N LYS A 110 28.87 21.95 3.29
CA LYS A 110 29.23 20.54 3.09
C LYS A 110 27.98 19.68 3.13
N SER A 111 28.05 18.50 2.52
CA SER A 111 27.08 17.44 2.75
C SER A 111 27.38 16.74 4.09
N ALA A 112 26.36 16.50 4.91
CA ALA A 112 26.51 15.66 6.11
C ALA A 112 26.79 14.20 5.70
N THR A 113 27.65 13.52 6.47
CA THR A 113 28.03 12.14 6.15
C THR A 113 26.96 11.17 6.68
N PRO A 114 26.24 10.42 5.81
CA PRO A 114 25.26 9.46 6.26
C PRO A 114 25.91 8.29 7.01
N VAL A 115 25.30 7.82 8.07
CA VAL A 115 25.78 6.75 8.95
C VAL A 115 24.83 5.55 8.91
N SER A 116 23.54 5.78 9.17
CA SER A 116 22.54 4.72 9.20
C SER A 116 21.16 5.20 8.79
N VAL A 117 20.36 4.27 8.27
CA VAL A 117 18.95 4.41 8.02
C VAL A 117 18.24 3.25 8.69
N SER A 118 17.21 3.52 9.48
CA SER A 118 16.37 2.47 10.05
C SER A 118 14.90 2.83 9.94
N TYR A 119 14.07 1.80 9.85
CA TYR A 119 12.61 1.96 9.89
C TYR A 119 11.95 0.90 10.76
N ASP A 120 10.81 1.24 11.29
CA ASP A 120 9.82 0.36 11.89
C ASP A 120 8.42 0.73 11.35
N SER A 121 7.36 0.21 11.95
CA SER A 121 5.99 0.51 11.52
C SER A 121 5.58 1.98 11.70
N GLN A 122 6.33 2.75 12.48
CA GLN A 122 6.00 4.11 12.93
C GLN A 122 7.00 5.15 12.43
N TYR A 123 8.29 4.80 12.42
CA TYR A 123 9.40 5.71 12.21
C TYR A 123 10.23 5.35 10.98
N SER A 124 10.83 6.39 10.38
CA SER A 124 12.03 6.29 9.56
C SER A 124 13.10 7.20 10.16
N ASN A 125 14.24 6.62 10.56
CA ASN A 125 15.29 7.32 11.26
C ASN A 125 16.55 7.38 10.40
N PHE A 126 17.14 8.56 10.30
CA PHE A 126 18.39 8.81 9.58
C PHE A 126 19.41 9.40 10.50
N THR A 127 20.63 8.88 10.46
CA THR A 127 21.74 9.36 11.29
C THR A 127 22.86 9.85 10.40
N PHE A 128 23.40 11.03 10.72
CA PHE A 128 24.48 11.68 9.99
C PHE A 128 25.57 12.17 10.92
N ASP A 129 26.80 12.21 10.41
CA ASP A 129 27.91 12.95 11.06
C ASP A 129 28.05 14.33 10.39
N ALA A 130 27.94 15.38 11.19
CA ALA A 130 28.12 16.78 10.84
C ALA A 130 29.35 17.35 11.59
N GLY A 131 30.54 17.02 11.11
CA GLY A 131 31.78 17.32 11.80
C GLY A 131 31.89 16.60 13.16
N PRO A 132 32.04 17.32 14.31
CA PRO A 132 32.15 16.71 15.62
C PRO A 132 30.77 16.38 16.25
N VAL A 133 29.69 16.54 15.53
CA VAL A 133 28.32 16.35 16.01
C VAL A 133 27.64 15.24 15.20
N ARG A 134 26.90 14.38 15.90
CA ARG A 134 26.01 13.40 15.30
C ARG A 134 24.59 13.94 15.31
N LEU A 135 23.95 13.98 14.14
CA LEU A 135 22.55 14.35 13.95
C LEU A 135 21.71 13.11 13.75
N THR A 136 20.52 13.07 14.34
CA THR A 136 19.49 12.06 14.08
C THR A 136 18.19 12.77 13.69
N ALA A 137 17.68 12.47 12.51
CA ALA A 137 16.37 12.89 12.03
C ALA A 137 15.40 11.71 12.12
N LYS A 138 14.30 11.89 12.86
CA LYS A 138 13.26 10.88 13.04
C LYS A 138 11.96 11.37 12.41
N PHE A 139 11.56 10.74 11.33
CA PHE A 139 10.28 10.97 10.67
C PHE A 139 9.26 10.02 11.27
N PHE A 140 8.18 10.55 11.84
CA PHE A 140 7.17 9.81 12.56
C PHE A 140 5.79 10.05 11.98
N SER A 141 5.20 9.02 11.40
CA SER A 141 3.83 8.99 10.89
C SER A 141 3.05 7.93 11.66
N PRO A 142 2.34 8.30 12.74
CA PRO A 142 1.77 7.33 13.66
C PRO A 142 0.73 6.41 13.02
N VAL A 143 0.85 5.11 13.27
CA VAL A 143 -0.16 4.08 12.98
C VAL A 143 -0.77 3.67 14.32
N VAL A 144 -1.97 4.18 14.59
CA VAL A 144 -2.72 3.98 15.85
C VAL A 144 -4.18 3.65 15.53
N PRO A 145 -4.47 2.53 14.87
CA PRO A 145 -5.75 2.24 14.24
C PRO A 145 -6.93 2.09 15.21
N GLN A 146 -6.66 2.00 16.52
CA GLN A 146 -7.70 1.98 17.55
C GLN A 146 -8.21 3.38 17.92
N ASP A 147 -7.47 4.44 17.58
CA ASP A 147 -7.84 5.83 17.83
C ASP A 147 -8.23 6.53 16.53
N LEU A 148 -9.53 6.62 16.29
CA LEU A 148 -10.06 7.16 15.03
C LEU A 148 -9.76 8.65 14.85
N CYS A 149 -9.66 9.42 15.95
CA CYS A 149 -9.33 10.84 15.88
C CYS A 149 -7.89 11.04 15.40
N ARG A 150 -6.94 10.31 15.99
CA ARG A 150 -5.54 10.36 15.58
C ARG A 150 -5.31 9.72 14.22
N THR A 151 -6.03 8.65 13.90
CA THR A 151 -5.98 7.99 12.60
C THR A 151 -6.42 8.92 11.47
N SER A 152 -7.43 9.75 11.68
CA SER A 152 -7.94 10.70 10.67
C SER A 152 -7.10 11.97 10.51
N ASN A 153 -6.14 12.22 11.41
CA ASN A 153 -5.28 13.40 11.37
C ASN A 153 -4.22 13.27 10.27
N PRO A 154 -4.14 14.18 9.28
CA PRO A 154 -3.22 14.07 8.14
C PRO A 154 -1.81 14.58 8.42
N LEU A 155 -1.50 15.00 9.65
CA LEU A 155 -0.21 15.59 10.00
C LEU A 155 0.79 14.54 10.48
N SER A 156 2.06 14.77 10.17
CA SER A 156 3.22 13.97 10.54
C SER A 156 4.18 14.76 11.41
N TYR A 157 5.16 14.10 12.01
CA TYR A 157 6.20 14.72 12.83
C TYR A 157 7.59 14.50 12.26
N LEU A 158 8.48 15.47 12.48
CA LEU A 158 9.92 15.36 12.30
C LEU A 158 10.61 15.83 13.58
N GLU A 159 11.26 14.91 14.30
CA GLU A 159 12.16 15.24 15.42
C GLU A 159 13.61 15.24 14.91
N VAL A 160 14.29 16.39 15.02
CA VAL A 160 15.71 16.53 14.69
C VAL A 160 16.47 16.71 15.99
N SER A 161 17.35 15.76 16.30
CA SER A 161 18.19 15.79 17.50
C SER A 161 19.67 15.70 17.12
N TYR A 162 20.53 16.19 18.01
CA TYR A 162 21.97 16.09 17.83
C TYR A 162 22.69 15.87 19.16
N GLU A 163 23.88 15.26 19.08
CA GLU A 163 24.79 15.11 20.21
C GLU A 163 26.28 15.25 19.79
N SER A 164 27.09 15.79 20.68
CA SER A 164 28.55 15.93 20.50
C SER A 164 29.23 14.56 20.59
N GLN A 165 30.06 14.23 19.62
CA GLN A 165 30.88 13.01 19.60
C GLN A 165 32.21 13.13 20.38
N ASP A 166 32.66 14.34 20.64
CA ASP A 166 33.93 14.61 21.38
C ASP A 166 33.76 15.10 22.82
N ASN A 167 32.49 15.08 23.31
CA ASN A 167 32.12 15.56 24.67
C ASN A 167 32.35 17.06 24.91
N ARG A 168 32.55 17.87 23.88
CA ARG A 168 32.67 19.34 24.01
C ARG A 168 31.32 19.98 23.65
N THR A 169 31.17 21.24 23.99
CA THR A 169 30.10 22.09 23.48
C THR A 169 30.48 22.65 22.13
N HIS A 170 29.54 22.72 21.22
CA HIS A 170 29.67 23.29 19.88
C HIS A 170 28.59 24.35 19.64
N ASP A 171 28.88 25.35 18.80
CA ASP A 171 27.88 26.32 18.36
C ASP A 171 26.99 25.67 17.33
N VAL A 172 25.77 25.29 17.72
CA VAL A 172 24.86 24.49 16.87
C VAL A 172 23.64 25.29 16.51
N LYS A 173 23.24 25.22 15.20
CA LYS A 173 21.99 25.74 14.69
C LYS A 173 21.32 24.72 13.79
N LEU A 174 20.01 24.65 13.86
CA LEU A 174 19.19 23.77 13.03
C LEU A 174 18.30 24.62 12.13
N TYR A 175 18.30 24.31 10.85
CA TYR A 175 17.47 24.93 9.82
C TYR A 175 16.60 23.88 9.15
N ASN A 176 15.35 24.29 8.87
CA ASN A 176 14.43 23.48 8.07
C ASN A 176 13.53 24.38 7.25
N ASP A 177 13.32 24.04 5.97
CA ASP A 177 12.34 24.70 5.10
C ASP A 177 11.56 23.70 4.27
N VAL A 178 10.39 24.13 3.80
CA VAL A 178 9.60 23.49 2.75
C VAL A 178 9.29 24.52 1.68
N ASP A 179 9.11 24.06 0.45
CA ASP A 179 8.63 24.90 -0.65
C ASP A 179 7.15 24.67 -0.98
N SER A 180 6.65 25.34 -2.01
CA SER A 180 5.24 25.27 -2.39
C SER A 180 4.82 24.01 -3.16
N SER A 181 5.74 23.07 -3.42
CA SER A 181 5.46 21.86 -4.22
C SER A 181 4.63 20.79 -3.49
N TRP A 182 4.41 20.92 -2.18
CA TRP A 182 3.68 19.91 -1.39
C TRP A 182 2.17 19.83 -1.70
N ASN A 183 1.55 20.93 -2.11
CA ASN A 183 0.15 20.98 -2.56
C ASN A 183 -0.02 21.72 -3.90
N ASN A 184 1.07 21.84 -4.66
CA ASN A 184 1.12 22.55 -5.91
C ASN A 184 2.04 21.81 -6.86
N TYR A 185 1.47 21.07 -7.79
CA TYR A 185 2.26 20.27 -8.74
C TYR A 185 3.36 21.10 -9.39
N GLN A 186 4.60 20.67 -9.23
CA GLN A 186 5.84 21.34 -9.69
C GLN A 186 6.04 22.78 -9.17
N GLY A 187 5.25 23.25 -8.21
CA GLY A 187 5.31 24.62 -7.72
C GLY A 187 4.81 25.69 -8.71
N ASP A 188 4.12 25.31 -9.78
CA ASP A 188 3.77 26.18 -10.90
C ASP A 188 2.61 27.15 -10.62
N GLY A 189 1.78 26.86 -9.61
CA GLY A 189 0.63 27.70 -9.22
C GLY A 189 1.04 28.82 -8.25
N ALA A 190 0.43 30.00 -8.39
CA ALA A 190 0.57 31.03 -7.38
C ALA A 190 0.01 30.57 -6.04
N VAL A 191 0.72 30.80 -4.95
CA VAL A 191 0.30 30.46 -3.59
C VAL A 191 0.01 31.69 -2.77
N GLN A 192 -0.93 31.57 -1.85
CA GLN A 192 -1.10 32.50 -0.72
C GLN A 192 -0.59 31.84 0.53
N PHE A 193 -0.14 32.60 1.49
CA PHE A 193 0.42 32.07 2.71
C PHE A 193 0.24 32.98 3.91
N SER A 194 0.38 32.43 5.11
CA SER A 194 0.44 33.17 6.36
C SER A 194 1.42 32.54 7.34
N LEU A 195 2.06 33.35 8.17
CA LEU A 195 2.69 32.88 9.38
C LEU A 195 1.73 33.13 10.55
N ASN A 196 1.34 32.06 11.24
CA ASN A 196 0.52 32.15 12.44
C ASN A 196 1.37 31.90 13.70
N VAL A 197 1.03 32.56 14.78
CA VAL A 197 1.65 32.43 16.11
C VAL A 197 0.52 32.21 17.10
N ASP A 198 0.52 31.05 17.78
CA ASP A 198 -0.56 30.59 18.66
C ASP A 198 -1.94 30.80 18.00
N SER A 199 -2.07 30.34 16.77
CA SER A 199 -3.30 30.41 15.95
C SER A 199 -3.75 31.82 15.53
N GLN A 200 -2.91 32.84 15.72
CA GLN A 200 -3.17 34.21 15.26
C GLN A 200 -2.13 34.62 14.22
N GLN A 201 -2.55 35.37 13.21
CA GLN A 201 -1.62 35.90 12.23
C GLN A 201 -0.48 36.70 12.92
N TYR A 202 0.76 36.42 12.55
CA TYR A 202 1.95 37.07 13.12
C TYR A 202 1.91 38.57 12.98
N LYS A 203 2.34 39.25 14.05
CA LYS A 203 2.54 40.70 14.07
C LYS A 203 3.93 40.98 14.65
N PRO A 204 4.65 42.02 14.18
CA PRO A 204 6.04 42.32 14.58
C PRO A 204 6.31 42.47 16.08
N ASN A 205 5.29 42.67 16.89
CA ASN A 205 5.42 42.84 18.34
C ASN A 205 4.78 41.68 19.14
N THR A 206 4.55 40.54 18.50
CA THR A 206 4.02 39.34 19.16
C THR A 206 5.00 38.86 20.25
N THR A 207 4.49 38.62 21.45
CA THR A 207 5.30 38.04 22.53
C THR A 207 5.60 36.59 22.20
N VAL A 208 6.87 36.21 22.25
CA VAL A 208 7.33 34.86 21.94
C VAL A 208 7.89 34.21 23.20
N THR A 209 7.45 33.01 23.51
CA THR A 209 7.94 32.15 24.59
C THR A 209 8.53 30.86 24.02
N GLU A 210 9.12 30.00 24.86
CA GLU A 210 9.64 28.70 24.45
C GLU A 210 8.54 27.77 23.88
N THR A 211 7.29 27.95 24.32
CA THR A 211 6.11 27.14 23.93
C THR A 211 5.20 27.82 22.91
N THR A 212 5.58 28.97 22.40
CA THR A 212 4.81 29.68 21.35
C THR A 212 4.86 28.88 20.06
N LEU A 213 3.72 28.45 19.53
CA LEU A 213 3.66 27.66 18.28
C LEU A 213 3.68 28.57 17.06
N PHE A 214 4.67 28.40 16.22
CA PHE A 214 4.76 29.05 14.92
C PHE A 214 4.30 28.08 13.83
N THR A 215 3.41 28.52 12.94
CA THR A 215 2.89 27.72 11.83
C THR A 215 2.94 28.50 10.53
N TRP A 216 3.74 28.07 9.58
CA TRP A 216 3.56 28.45 8.19
C TRP A 216 2.36 27.69 7.64
N ASN A 217 1.45 28.43 7.00
CA ASN A 217 0.35 27.87 6.22
C ASN A 217 0.44 28.45 4.82
N TYR A 218 0.25 27.61 3.80
CA TYR A 218 0.11 28.09 2.44
C TYR A 218 -0.89 27.22 1.66
N TRP A 219 -1.55 27.84 0.69
CA TRP A 219 -2.60 27.27 -0.13
C TRP A 219 -2.54 27.88 -1.54
N LEU A 220 -3.16 27.23 -2.52
CA LEU A 220 -3.24 27.76 -3.86
C LEU A 220 -4.05 29.08 -3.89
N ALA A 221 -3.57 30.09 -4.62
CA ALA A 221 -4.27 31.37 -4.75
C ALA A 221 -5.65 31.23 -5.42
N GLN A 222 -5.84 30.15 -6.19
CA GLN A 222 -7.12 29.73 -6.73
C GLN A 222 -7.30 28.24 -6.40
N GLU A 223 -8.22 27.95 -5.51
CA GLU A 223 -8.56 26.59 -5.12
C GLU A 223 -9.74 26.04 -5.92
N PHE A 224 -9.73 24.74 -6.14
CA PHE A 224 -10.79 23.96 -6.78
C PHE A 224 -11.07 22.73 -5.93
N ASP A 225 -12.12 22.79 -5.11
CA ASP A 225 -12.48 21.71 -4.21
C ASP A 225 -12.67 20.39 -4.98
N PHE A 226 -12.22 19.30 -4.37
CA PHE A 226 -12.34 17.94 -4.88
C PHE A 226 -11.71 17.71 -6.26
N THR A 227 -10.69 18.48 -6.62
CA THR A 227 -9.92 18.26 -7.85
C THR A 227 -8.45 18.01 -7.58
N GLU A 228 -7.81 17.31 -8.49
CA GLU A 228 -6.38 16.99 -8.45
C GLU A 228 -5.67 17.46 -9.73
N ASN A 229 -4.40 17.79 -9.60
CA ASN A 229 -3.48 17.96 -10.70
C ASN A 229 -2.29 17.03 -10.50
N ASN A 230 -2.16 15.99 -11.34
CA ASN A 230 -1.17 14.93 -11.16
C ASN A 230 -1.11 14.40 -9.72
N ASP A 231 -2.28 14.04 -9.18
CA ASP A 231 -2.50 13.53 -7.83
C ASP A 231 -2.26 14.54 -6.68
N PHE A 232 -1.83 15.75 -6.96
CA PHE A 232 -1.76 16.81 -5.97
C PHE A 232 -3.12 17.51 -5.82
N PRO A 233 -3.55 17.75 -4.58
CA PRO A 233 -4.84 18.40 -4.34
C PRO A 233 -4.81 19.85 -4.82
N GLN A 234 -5.93 20.32 -5.40
CA GLN A 234 -6.10 21.71 -5.81
C GLN A 234 -6.83 22.56 -4.76
N TRP A 235 -6.93 22.07 -3.52
CA TRP A 235 -7.50 22.75 -2.35
C TRP A 235 -6.83 22.27 -1.06
N GLY A 236 -6.97 23.05 0.00
CA GLY A 236 -6.43 22.75 1.31
C GLY A 236 -5.11 23.43 1.61
N ASN A 237 -4.69 23.31 2.86
CA ASN A 237 -3.54 24.01 3.39
C ASN A 237 -2.37 23.06 3.65
N MET A 238 -1.20 23.39 3.12
CA MET A 238 0.04 22.81 3.60
C MET A 238 0.47 23.55 4.88
N THR A 239 0.93 22.80 5.89
CA THR A 239 1.37 23.38 7.16
C THR A 239 2.74 22.86 7.56
N LEU A 240 3.58 23.78 8.08
CA LEU A 240 4.83 23.46 8.78
C LEU A 240 4.86 24.20 10.10
N SER A 241 4.92 23.48 11.23
CA SER A 241 4.87 24.08 12.56
C SER A 241 6.05 23.70 13.41
N THR A 242 6.46 24.60 14.30
CA THR A 242 7.48 24.37 15.33
C THR A 242 7.34 25.36 16.50
N GLN A 243 7.95 25.05 17.65
CA GLN A 243 8.12 25.96 18.79
C GLN A 243 9.58 26.36 18.96
N PRO A 244 9.90 27.54 19.47
CA PRO A 244 11.29 27.91 19.82
C PRO A 244 11.98 26.90 20.72
N GLY A 245 11.27 26.30 21.67
CA GLY A 245 11.80 25.28 22.59
C GLY A 245 13.03 25.77 23.34
N ALA A 246 14.07 24.93 23.43
CA ALA A 246 15.32 25.26 24.05
C ALA A 246 16.23 26.21 23.26
N SER A 247 15.81 26.66 22.09
CA SER A 247 16.54 27.60 21.25
C SER A 247 16.85 28.92 21.97
N LYS A 248 18.07 29.41 21.87
CA LYS A 248 18.48 30.70 22.47
C LYS A 248 18.18 31.89 21.55
N ASN A 249 18.00 31.60 20.26
CA ASN A 249 17.53 32.56 19.27
C ASN A 249 16.78 31.79 18.18
N PHE A 250 15.50 32.05 18.08
CA PHE A 250 14.61 31.45 17.08
C PHE A 250 14.32 32.50 15.99
N THR A 251 14.45 32.13 14.74
CA THR A 251 14.20 32.98 13.59
C THR A 251 13.43 32.23 12.50
N PHE A 252 12.73 33.02 11.64
CA PHE A 252 11.94 32.48 10.54
C PHE A 252 12.08 33.41 9.30
N GLN A 253 11.78 32.89 8.13
CA GLN A 253 11.74 33.68 6.90
C GLN A 253 10.95 32.98 5.81
N SER A 254 10.27 33.78 4.95
CA SER A 254 9.73 33.32 3.67
C SER A 254 10.27 34.16 2.52
N GLY A 255 10.26 33.64 1.30
CA GLY A 255 10.72 34.32 0.08
C GLY A 255 11.54 33.39 -0.83
N ASP A 256 12.42 33.97 -1.66
CA ASP A 256 13.22 33.23 -2.63
C ASP A 256 14.19 32.20 -2.02
N SER A 257 14.07 30.96 -2.43
CA SER A 257 14.82 29.82 -1.88
C SER A 257 16.33 29.99 -1.95
N LEU A 258 16.86 30.43 -3.09
CA LEU A 258 18.31 30.60 -3.28
C LEU A 258 18.87 31.71 -2.40
N ASN A 259 18.16 32.84 -2.33
CA ASN A 259 18.56 33.96 -1.48
C ASN A 259 18.52 33.62 0.01
N ILE A 260 17.47 32.93 0.47
CA ILE A 260 17.33 32.56 1.87
C ILE A 260 18.40 31.55 2.26
N ARG A 261 18.55 30.44 1.52
CA ARG A 261 19.53 29.39 1.79
C ARG A 261 20.96 29.92 1.68
N TYR A 262 21.31 30.73 0.65
CA TYR A 262 22.61 31.38 0.54
C TYR A 262 22.91 32.29 1.73
N ASN A 263 21.96 33.16 2.11
CA ASN A 263 22.14 34.03 3.26
C ASN A 263 22.26 33.26 4.56
N TYR A 264 21.49 32.17 4.72
CA TYR A 264 21.58 31.33 5.92
C TYR A 264 22.96 30.67 6.04
N VAL A 265 23.47 30.04 4.97
CA VAL A 265 24.80 29.43 4.97
C VAL A 265 25.90 30.46 5.24
N THR A 266 25.80 31.68 4.71
CA THR A 266 26.86 32.72 4.85
C THR A 266 26.77 33.52 6.14
N LYS A 267 25.57 33.69 6.71
CA LYS A 267 25.32 34.55 7.90
C LYS A 267 24.88 33.76 9.14
N ASN A 268 24.40 32.52 8.96
CA ASN A 268 23.92 31.62 10.02
C ASN A 268 22.69 32.13 10.81
N PHE A 269 21.80 32.90 10.17
CA PHE A 269 20.52 33.35 10.74
C PHE A 269 19.53 33.74 9.66
N LEU A 270 18.23 33.70 9.97
CA LEU A 270 17.12 34.24 9.19
C LEU A 270 16.75 35.64 9.68
N THR A 271 16.13 36.43 8.82
CA THR A 271 15.90 37.88 9.05
C THR A 271 14.55 38.20 9.69
N ASN A 272 13.69 37.21 9.96
CA ASN A 272 12.29 37.35 10.40
C ASN A 272 11.41 38.14 9.41
N ASN A 273 11.76 38.12 8.13
CA ASN A 273 10.94 38.69 7.07
C ASN A 273 9.90 37.69 6.56
N VAL A 274 8.74 38.23 6.16
CA VAL A 274 7.64 37.49 5.54
C VAL A 274 7.45 38.10 4.16
N ASP A 275 8.20 37.61 3.19
CA ASP A 275 8.26 38.13 1.82
C ASP A 275 7.67 37.08 0.85
N GLU A 276 7.10 37.54 -0.27
CA GLU A 276 6.59 36.75 -1.38
C GLU A 276 7.63 36.74 -2.52
N ASP A 277 7.82 35.58 -3.18
CA ASP A 277 8.73 35.42 -4.30
C ASP A 277 8.30 34.26 -5.22
N ASP A 278 8.82 34.20 -6.44
CA ASP A 278 8.49 33.14 -7.41
C ASP A 278 8.98 31.74 -6.98
N ARG A 279 10.09 31.66 -6.22
CA ARG A 279 10.64 30.42 -5.66
C ARG A 279 10.40 30.35 -4.16
N GLN A 280 9.15 30.34 -3.81
CA GLN A 280 8.69 30.50 -2.43
C GLN A 280 9.09 29.34 -1.54
N ILE A 281 9.82 29.63 -0.44
CA ILE A 281 10.03 28.72 0.68
C ILE A 281 9.57 29.32 2.01
N PHE A 282 9.39 28.43 2.98
CA PHE A 282 8.94 28.72 4.33
C PHE A 282 9.91 28.09 5.34
N ALA A 283 10.74 28.91 5.97
CA ALA A 283 11.88 28.48 6.73
C ALA A 283 11.80 28.82 8.22
N TYR A 284 12.39 27.93 9.04
CA TYR A 284 12.67 28.13 10.46
C TYR A 284 14.15 27.89 10.77
N SER A 285 14.69 28.58 11.79
CA SER A 285 16.01 28.33 12.33
C SER A 285 16.04 28.42 13.86
N HIS A 286 16.65 27.43 14.46
CA HIS A 286 16.84 27.27 15.92
C HIS A 286 18.33 27.38 16.26
N ASP A 287 18.72 28.43 16.97
CA ASP A 287 20.08 28.65 17.42
C ASP A 287 20.24 28.15 18.86
N MET A 288 20.88 26.98 19.02
CA MET A 288 21.10 26.31 20.29
C MET A 288 22.32 26.84 21.05
N LYS A 289 23.12 27.73 20.39
CA LYS A 289 24.40 28.25 20.93
C LYS A 289 25.35 27.11 21.32
N GLN A 290 26.20 27.39 22.31
CA GLN A 290 27.15 26.41 22.83
C GLN A 290 26.45 25.31 23.62
N SER A 291 26.28 24.17 23.01
CA SER A 291 25.59 23.01 23.60
C SER A 291 26.25 21.69 23.21
N ARG A 292 25.97 20.63 23.99
CA ARG A 292 26.43 19.27 23.68
C ARG A 292 25.36 18.45 22.97
N SER A 293 24.12 18.75 23.25
CA SER A 293 22.94 18.05 22.65
C SER A 293 21.73 18.95 22.64
N GLY A 294 20.80 18.66 21.81
CA GLY A 294 19.51 19.33 21.71
C GLY A 294 18.59 18.63 20.73
N SER A 295 17.33 19.05 20.72
CA SER A 295 16.33 18.57 19.78
C SER A 295 15.33 19.67 19.42
N VAL A 296 14.74 19.54 18.22
CA VAL A 296 13.66 20.37 17.71
C VAL A 296 12.60 19.47 17.12
N LEU A 297 11.35 19.79 17.39
CA LEU A 297 10.19 19.12 16.81
C LEU A 297 9.55 20.02 15.73
N TYR A 298 9.23 19.41 14.60
CA TYR A 298 8.41 19.98 13.54
C TYR A 298 7.19 19.10 13.31
N THR A 299 6.07 19.71 12.88
CA THR A 299 4.93 18.99 12.34
C THR A 299 4.65 19.46 10.91
N VAL A 300 4.25 18.56 10.05
CA VAL A 300 4.14 18.79 8.60
C VAL A 300 2.99 17.99 8.00
N GLY A 301 2.29 18.57 7.04
CA GLY A 301 1.26 17.85 6.29
C GLY A 301 0.28 18.77 5.56
N VAL A 302 -0.56 18.17 4.74
CA VAL A 302 -1.58 18.85 3.93
C VAL A 302 -2.95 18.56 4.53
N VAL A 303 -3.69 19.62 4.88
CA VAL A 303 -4.99 19.55 5.56
C VAL A 303 -6.07 20.04 4.63
N GLN A 304 -7.02 19.20 4.29
CA GLN A 304 -8.23 19.53 3.53
C GLN A 304 -9.45 19.59 4.46
N GLN A 305 -10.37 20.49 4.12
CA GLN A 305 -11.68 20.60 4.74
C GLN A 305 -12.59 21.39 3.78
N PRO A 306 -13.62 20.75 3.15
CA PRO A 306 -14.00 19.33 3.22
C PRO A 306 -13.04 18.39 2.48
N VAL A 307 -13.24 17.05 2.59
CA VAL A 307 -12.31 16.04 2.05
C VAL A 307 -12.89 15.13 0.97
N ILE A 308 -14.18 14.82 0.99
CA ILE A 308 -14.85 13.88 0.06
C ILE A 308 -16.14 14.48 -0.45
N ASN A 309 -16.44 14.26 -1.73
CA ASN A 309 -17.69 14.62 -2.37
C ASN A 309 -18.51 13.35 -2.64
N LEU A 310 -19.58 13.11 -1.88
CA LEU A 310 -20.37 11.88 -1.90
C LEU A 310 -21.74 12.08 -2.56
N LEU A 311 -22.11 11.18 -3.48
CA LEU A 311 -23.46 11.12 -4.02
C LEU A 311 -24.46 10.54 -2.97
N THR A 312 -25.48 11.33 -2.64
CA THR A 312 -26.58 10.94 -1.76
C THR A 312 -27.92 11.11 -2.44
N SER A 313 -29.00 10.68 -1.81
CA SER A 313 -30.37 10.90 -2.31
C SER A 313 -30.75 12.37 -2.44
N GLU A 314 -30.03 13.27 -1.79
CA GLU A 314 -30.21 14.72 -1.86
C GLU A 314 -29.26 15.39 -2.85
N GLY A 315 -28.47 14.63 -3.58
CA GLY A 315 -27.42 15.09 -4.48
C GLY A 315 -26.03 14.92 -3.89
N LEU A 316 -25.05 15.62 -4.47
CA LEU A 316 -23.68 15.60 -4.00
C LEU A 316 -23.54 16.34 -2.67
N GLN A 317 -22.95 15.71 -1.68
CA GLN A 317 -22.65 16.28 -0.36
C GLN A 317 -21.15 16.29 -0.12
N SER A 318 -20.65 17.46 0.33
CA SER A 318 -19.27 17.61 0.80
C SER A 318 -19.15 17.06 2.21
N LEU A 319 -18.27 16.08 2.41
CA LEU A 319 -18.06 15.45 3.72
C LEU A 319 -16.86 16.07 4.43
N GLU A 320 -17.07 16.37 5.70
CA GLU A 320 -16.04 16.85 6.61
C GLU A 320 -15.13 15.69 7.06
N PRO A 321 -13.83 15.93 7.26
CA PRO A 321 -12.94 14.92 7.80
C PRO A 321 -13.34 14.53 9.23
N TRP A 322 -13.12 13.28 9.61
CA TRP A 322 -13.51 12.79 10.94
C TRP A 322 -12.83 13.55 12.10
N TRP A 323 -11.59 13.98 11.90
CA TRP A 323 -10.89 14.79 12.90
C TRP A 323 -11.61 16.09 13.25
N SER A 324 -12.43 16.63 12.35
CA SER A 324 -13.19 17.87 12.57
C SER A 324 -14.46 17.68 13.40
N SER A 325 -14.83 16.44 13.74
CA SER A 325 -16.00 16.15 14.57
C SER A 325 -15.82 16.68 16.00
N ASP A 326 -16.96 16.97 16.67
CA ASP A 326 -16.97 17.43 18.08
C ASP A 326 -16.36 16.39 19.04
N SER A 327 -16.33 15.12 18.66
CA SER A 327 -15.73 14.03 19.44
C SER A 327 -14.20 13.97 19.32
N CYS A 328 -13.61 14.71 18.36
CA CYS A 328 -12.16 14.76 18.11
C CYS A 328 -11.60 16.14 18.40
N TYR A 329 -11.17 16.85 17.35
CA TYR A 329 -10.49 18.15 17.49
C TYR A 329 -11.42 19.33 17.18
N GLY A 330 -12.65 19.08 16.70
CA GLY A 330 -13.57 20.12 16.23
C GLY A 330 -13.16 20.76 14.90
N SER A 331 -13.98 21.64 14.36
CA SER A 331 -13.86 22.16 12.98
C SER A 331 -12.72 23.17 12.74
N SER A 332 -11.87 23.43 13.72
CA SER A 332 -10.76 24.40 13.59
C SER A 332 -9.45 23.71 13.20
N THR A 333 -8.97 23.96 11.98
CA THR A 333 -7.64 23.53 11.52
C THR A 333 -6.52 24.05 12.44
N ALA A 334 -6.62 25.29 12.93
CA ALA A 334 -5.64 25.84 13.86
C ALA A 334 -5.62 25.08 15.20
N HIS A 335 -6.78 24.62 15.68
CA HIS A 335 -6.87 23.78 16.87
C HIS A 335 -6.32 22.38 16.63
N LEU A 336 -6.61 21.77 15.48
CA LEU A 336 -6.00 20.49 15.06
C LEU A 336 -4.48 20.58 15.10
N ILE A 337 -3.87 21.60 14.47
CA ILE A 337 -2.41 21.79 14.39
C ILE A 337 -1.79 21.93 15.80
N ALA A 338 -2.39 22.79 16.66
CA ALA A 338 -1.89 23.01 18.00
C ALA A 338 -1.98 21.75 18.87
N THR A 339 -3.14 21.08 18.86
CA THR A 339 -3.35 19.84 19.61
C THR A 339 -2.43 18.73 19.11
N HIS A 340 -2.24 18.59 17.79
CA HIS A 340 -1.33 17.61 17.22
C HIS A 340 0.11 17.84 17.70
N TYR A 341 0.57 19.08 17.71
CA TYR A 341 1.92 19.40 18.20
C TYR A 341 2.10 19.02 19.69
N ASP A 342 1.14 19.38 20.52
CA ASP A 342 1.19 19.13 21.97
C ASP A 342 1.01 17.64 22.32
N ASP A 343 0.33 16.86 21.44
CA ASP A 343 0.03 15.43 21.63
C ASP A 343 1.23 14.50 21.31
N PHE A 344 2.34 15.03 20.84
CA PHE A 344 3.49 14.26 20.37
C PHE A 344 3.90 13.14 21.33
N SER A 345 4.05 13.41 22.62
CA SER A 345 4.46 12.41 23.59
C SER A 345 3.40 11.33 23.83
N THR A 346 2.13 11.68 23.77
CA THR A 346 1.01 10.73 23.94
C THR A 346 0.96 9.76 22.77
N VAL A 347 0.97 10.28 21.54
CA VAL A 347 0.90 9.44 20.35
C VAL A 347 2.17 8.60 20.16
N GLN A 348 3.33 9.09 20.61
CA GLN A 348 4.56 8.28 20.70
C GLN A 348 4.37 7.04 21.58
N GLY A 349 3.73 7.21 22.75
CA GLY A 349 3.43 6.10 23.65
C GLY A 349 2.52 5.06 22.99
N MET A 350 1.43 5.50 22.36
CA MET A 350 0.49 4.62 21.66
C MET A 350 1.16 3.88 20.48
N ALA A 351 1.97 4.58 19.71
CA ALA A 351 2.71 4.01 18.59
C ALA A 351 3.75 2.96 19.06
N ALA A 352 4.43 3.22 20.18
CA ALA A 352 5.38 2.27 20.77
C ALA A 352 4.68 1.01 21.31
N GLU A 353 3.48 1.14 21.87
CA GLU A 353 2.65 0.00 22.28
C GLU A 353 2.25 -0.84 21.07
N TRP A 354 1.78 -0.22 19.98
CA TRP A 354 1.41 -0.93 18.76
C TRP A 354 2.60 -1.65 18.10
N GLU A 355 3.76 -0.97 18.01
CA GLU A 355 4.98 -1.57 17.47
C GLU A 355 5.47 -2.75 18.32
N THR A 356 5.38 -2.62 19.66
CA THR A 356 5.73 -3.70 20.58
C THR A 356 4.81 -4.91 20.41
N GLN A 357 3.50 -4.66 20.26
CA GLN A 357 2.53 -5.74 20.04
C GLN A 357 2.76 -6.41 18.68
N LEU A 358 3.01 -5.65 17.61
CA LEU A 358 3.31 -6.20 16.30
C LEU A 358 4.51 -7.17 16.33
N ARG A 359 5.58 -6.78 17.02
CA ARG A 359 6.76 -7.66 17.16
C ARG A 359 6.45 -8.90 17.99
N ALA A 360 5.72 -8.75 19.07
CA ALA A 360 5.33 -9.88 19.93
C ALA A 360 4.44 -10.87 19.16
N ASP A 361 3.45 -10.38 18.41
CA ASP A 361 2.56 -11.23 17.60
C ASP A 361 3.32 -11.99 16.51
N ILE A 362 4.33 -11.38 15.88
CA ILE A 362 5.22 -12.06 14.93
C ILE A 362 6.02 -13.16 15.63
N ASP A 363 6.64 -12.85 16.78
CA ASP A 363 7.41 -13.82 17.53
C ASP A 363 6.54 -14.99 18.01
N ASP A 364 5.33 -14.73 18.46
CA ASP A 364 4.35 -15.74 18.88
C ASP A 364 3.86 -16.62 17.72
N TYR A 365 3.62 -16.02 16.54
CA TYR A 365 3.25 -16.76 15.33
C TYR A 365 4.31 -17.81 14.99
N TYR A 366 5.57 -17.42 14.93
CA TYR A 366 6.67 -18.33 14.58
C TYR A 366 7.05 -19.28 15.72
N ALA A 367 6.84 -18.91 16.98
CA ALA A 367 7.05 -19.80 18.12
C ALA A 367 6.02 -20.94 18.17
N ALA A 368 4.75 -20.64 17.87
CA ALA A 368 3.67 -21.62 17.85
C ALA A 368 3.88 -22.74 16.80
N GLU A 369 4.56 -22.42 15.70
CA GLU A 369 4.88 -23.36 14.64
C GLU A 369 6.14 -24.22 14.89
N GLY A 370 6.77 -24.08 16.06
CA GLY A 370 7.93 -24.92 16.46
C GLY A 370 9.24 -24.57 15.76
N GLY A 371 9.40 -23.37 15.26
CA GLY A 371 10.64 -22.67 14.88
C GLY A 371 11.68 -23.47 14.09
N ASN A 372 11.40 -24.31 13.18
CA ASN A 372 12.20 -25.05 12.20
C ASN A 372 11.62 -26.45 11.95
N SER A 373 10.40 -26.52 11.44
CA SER A 373 9.92 -27.83 10.95
C SER A 373 10.70 -28.16 9.67
N SER A 374 11.47 -29.22 9.70
CA SER A 374 12.07 -29.82 8.51
C SER A 374 10.95 -30.47 7.68
N TYR A 375 10.23 -29.68 6.91
CA TYR A 375 9.26 -30.19 5.95
C TYR A 375 10.04 -30.88 4.83
N THR A 376 9.73 -32.14 4.59
CA THR A 376 10.19 -32.84 3.40
C THR A 376 9.03 -32.93 2.42
N PRO A 377 9.13 -32.30 1.24
CA PRO A 377 8.06 -32.36 0.24
C PRO A 377 7.68 -33.81 -0.04
N SER A 378 6.38 -34.08 -0.15
CA SER A 378 5.92 -35.43 -0.54
C SER A 378 6.47 -35.73 -1.94
N SER A 379 7.14 -36.86 -2.09
CA SER A 379 7.67 -37.29 -3.38
C SER A 379 6.60 -37.83 -4.34
N SER A 380 5.33 -37.76 -3.95
CA SER A 380 4.23 -38.28 -4.77
C SER A 380 3.12 -37.21 -4.82
N PRO A 381 2.62 -36.84 -6.01
CA PRO A 381 1.49 -35.96 -6.12
C PRO A 381 0.27 -36.56 -5.41
N PRO A 382 -0.49 -35.77 -4.62
CA PRO A 382 -1.64 -36.26 -3.86
C PRO A 382 -2.80 -36.72 -4.74
N PHE A 383 -2.87 -36.24 -5.98
CA PHE A 383 -3.87 -36.64 -6.95
C PHE A 383 -3.25 -37.55 -7.98
N LYS A 384 -3.57 -38.87 -7.93
CA LYS A 384 -3.11 -39.82 -8.92
C LYS A 384 -4.05 -39.86 -10.13
N ASN A 385 -3.67 -39.18 -11.22
CA ASN A 385 -4.13 -39.62 -12.52
C ASN A 385 -3.05 -40.54 -13.15
N SER A 386 -3.32 -41.82 -13.22
CA SER A 386 -2.33 -42.92 -13.35
C SER A 386 -1.74 -43.08 -14.74
N SER A 387 -1.88 -42.14 -15.65
CA SER A 387 -1.50 -42.36 -17.06
C SER A 387 -0.45 -41.37 -17.61
N VAL A 388 0.02 -40.41 -16.82
CA VAL A 388 1.02 -39.44 -17.26
C VAL A 388 2.31 -39.65 -16.47
N SER A 389 3.44 -39.71 -17.14
CA SER A 389 4.75 -39.84 -16.50
C SER A 389 5.15 -38.52 -15.83
N THR A 390 5.82 -38.59 -14.70
CA THR A 390 6.33 -37.39 -13.98
C THR A 390 7.33 -36.57 -14.80
N GLY A 391 7.85 -37.12 -15.92
CA GLY A 391 8.70 -36.37 -16.86
C GLY A 391 7.93 -35.37 -17.78
N ASP A 392 6.61 -35.54 -17.88
CA ASP A 392 5.76 -34.63 -18.71
C ASP A 392 5.18 -33.46 -17.88
N LEU A 393 5.54 -33.37 -16.60
CA LEU A 393 5.00 -32.42 -15.64
C LEU A 393 5.36 -30.98 -15.92
N PHE A 394 6.48 -30.78 -16.54
CA PHE A 394 7.05 -29.49 -16.83
C PHE A 394 7.07 -29.25 -18.33
N LEU A 395 5.92 -29.46 -18.96
CA LEU A 395 5.71 -29.14 -20.37
C LEU A 395 5.67 -27.62 -20.56
N GLY A 396 6.74 -27.12 -20.68
CA GLY A 396 7.11 -25.75 -20.93
C GLY A 396 8.62 -25.70 -20.75
N ASN A 397 9.17 -24.55 -20.69
CA ASN A 397 10.61 -24.35 -20.53
C ASN A 397 11.20 -24.90 -19.24
N TYR A 398 10.39 -25.41 -18.32
CA TYR A 398 10.79 -25.97 -17.02
C TYR A 398 11.41 -27.37 -17.09
N ASP A 399 11.19 -28.12 -18.18
CA ASP A 399 11.76 -29.46 -18.39
C ASP A 399 13.31 -29.46 -18.38
N THR A 400 13.89 -28.30 -18.66
CA THR A 400 15.33 -28.09 -18.66
C THR A 400 15.82 -27.41 -17.39
N GLY A 401 14.91 -27.05 -16.44
CA GLY A 401 15.21 -26.18 -15.30
C GLY A 401 15.56 -24.77 -15.74
N ILE A 402 15.13 -24.37 -16.93
CA ILE A 402 15.25 -23.02 -17.47
C ILE A 402 13.85 -22.47 -17.55
N ASP A 403 13.61 -21.31 -16.94
CA ASP A 403 12.34 -20.62 -17.01
C ASP A 403 12.05 -20.05 -18.42
N GLN A 404 10.88 -19.49 -18.61
CA GLN A 404 10.49 -18.89 -19.90
C GLN A 404 11.37 -17.70 -20.35
N PHE A 405 12.21 -17.16 -19.43
CA PHE A 405 13.16 -16.06 -19.67
C PHE A 405 14.59 -16.58 -19.92
N GLY A 406 14.81 -17.90 -19.89
CA GLY A 406 16.12 -18.49 -20.10
C GLY A 406 16.96 -18.61 -18.83
N GLU A 407 16.35 -18.43 -17.67
CA GLU A 407 17.01 -18.49 -16.37
C GLU A 407 16.74 -19.81 -15.67
N ARG A 408 17.71 -20.31 -14.91
CA ARG A 408 17.64 -21.65 -14.34
C ARG A 408 17.55 -21.65 -12.83
N TRP A 409 16.54 -22.28 -12.27
CA TRP A 409 16.37 -22.53 -10.86
C TRP A 409 16.87 -23.91 -10.46
N ILE A 410 17.64 -23.99 -9.38
CA ILE A 410 18.05 -25.25 -8.77
C ILE A 410 17.77 -25.21 -7.27
N TYR A 411 16.98 -26.17 -6.82
CA TYR A 411 16.89 -26.47 -5.40
C TYR A 411 18.16 -27.18 -4.95
N ASN A 412 18.89 -26.60 -4.03
CA ASN A 412 20.00 -27.26 -3.36
C ASN A 412 19.60 -27.56 -1.91
N SER A 413 19.46 -28.84 -1.59
CA SER A 413 19.06 -29.32 -0.26
C SER A 413 20.00 -28.88 0.88
N THR A 414 21.22 -28.42 0.56
CA THR A 414 22.20 -27.96 1.54
C THR A 414 22.17 -26.46 1.78
N ASN A 415 21.82 -25.65 0.76
CA ASN A 415 21.93 -24.19 0.80
C ASN A 415 20.60 -23.47 0.48
N GLY A 416 19.48 -24.21 0.34
CA GLY A 416 18.23 -23.63 -0.11
C GLY A 416 18.18 -23.43 -1.63
N TYR A 417 17.22 -22.60 -2.09
CA TYR A 417 17.08 -22.30 -3.50
C TYR A 417 18.17 -21.32 -3.93
N GLY A 418 18.89 -21.67 -4.99
CA GLY A 418 19.88 -20.82 -5.65
C GLY A 418 19.45 -20.55 -7.08
N TYR A 419 19.63 -19.34 -7.53
CA TYR A 419 19.49 -18.96 -8.93
C TYR A 419 20.75 -19.40 -9.72
N LEU A 420 20.57 -19.99 -10.89
CA LEU A 420 21.63 -20.19 -11.87
C LEU A 420 21.29 -19.40 -13.13
N ASP A 421 22.22 -18.57 -13.56
CA ASP A 421 22.09 -17.94 -14.86
C ASP A 421 22.17 -18.98 -16.01
N ALA A 422 21.82 -18.55 -17.23
CA ALA A 422 21.83 -19.40 -18.43
C ALA A 422 23.19 -20.07 -18.71
N ASN A 423 24.27 -19.67 -18.01
CA ASN A 423 25.62 -20.20 -18.15
C ASN A 423 26.01 -21.19 -17.03
N ASN A 424 25.06 -21.61 -16.20
CA ASN A 424 25.31 -22.51 -15.06
C ASN A 424 26.20 -21.90 -13.95
N GLN A 425 26.29 -20.58 -13.86
CA GLN A 425 26.98 -19.92 -12.77
C GLN A 425 26.07 -19.78 -11.57
N SER A 426 26.57 -20.09 -10.37
CA SER A 426 25.81 -19.96 -9.13
C SER A 426 25.36 -18.53 -8.94
N GLY A 427 24.08 -18.31 -9.12
CA GLY A 427 23.43 -17.06 -8.77
C GLY A 427 23.47 -16.82 -7.25
N VAL A 428 23.01 -15.66 -6.86
CA VAL A 428 22.99 -15.25 -5.46
C VAL A 428 22.09 -16.20 -4.66
N ALA A 429 22.65 -16.89 -3.69
CA ALA A 429 21.85 -17.64 -2.73
C ALA A 429 21.05 -16.63 -1.90
N ILE A 430 19.73 -16.82 -1.78
CA ILE A 430 18.92 -16.06 -0.82
C ILE A 430 19.52 -16.35 0.56
N PRO A 431 19.93 -15.30 1.33
CA PRO A 431 20.53 -15.53 2.64
C PRO A 431 19.58 -16.32 3.53
N ASP A 432 20.11 -17.24 4.32
CA ASP A 432 19.33 -17.98 5.32
C ASP A 432 19.03 -17.06 6.52
N VAL A 433 18.07 -16.18 6.33
CA VAL A 433 17.57 -15.24 7.35
C VAL A 433 16.39 -15.88 8.07
N PRO A 434 16.25 -15.73 9.40
CA PRO A 434 15.03 -16.14 10.08
C PRO A 434 13.80 -15.53 9.44
N GLU A 435 12.81 -16.35 9.12
CA GLU A 435 11.57 -15.91 8.44
C GLU A 435 10.87 -14.77 9.19
N SER A 436 10.89 -14.81 10.54
CA SER A 436 10.34 -13.75 11.38
C SER A 436 10.97 -12.37 11.14
N GLN A 437 12.28 -12.32 10.88
CA GLN A 437 12.97 -11.07 10.57
C GLN A 437 12.60 -10.56 9.16
N SER A 438 12.53 -11.45 8.19
CA SER A 438 12.06 -11.15 6.85
C SER A 438 10.63 -10.63 6.86
N TYR A 439 9.73 -11.32 7.56
CA TYR A 439 8.35 -10.94 7.70
C TYR A 439 8.17 -9.58 8.40
N TYR A 440 8.91 -9.35 9.49
CA TYR A 440 8.91 -8.06 10.16
C TYR A 440 9.35 -6.92 9.22
N ALA A 441 10.40 -7.11 8.45
CA ALA A 441 10.87 -6.09 7.49
C ALA A 441 9.79 -5.69 6.47
N ILE A 442 8.98 -6.66 6.02
CA ILE A 442 7.87 -6.45 5.07
C ILE A 442 6.73 -5.66 5.74
N VAL A 443 6.18 -6.15 6.86
CA VAL A 443 4.99 -5.53 7.48
C VAL A 443 5.29 -4.17 8.13
N ALA A 444 6.49 -3.98 8.66
CA ALA A 444 6.93 -2.70 9.22
C ALA A 444 6.99 -1.59 8.16
N LEU A 445 7.38 -1.92 6.91
CA LEU A 445 7.36 -0.95 5.82
C LEU A 445 5.92 -0.65 5.36
N SER A 446 5.06 -1.66 5.37
CA SER A 446 3.71 -1.60 4.80
C SER A 446 2.71 -0.79 5.64
N ALA A 447 2.81 -0.83 6.97
CA ALA A 447 1.79 -0.33 7.89
C ALA A 447 1.39 1.14 7.64
N ARG A 448 2.38 2.03 7.46
CA ARG A 448 2.12 3.45 7.16
C ARG A 448 1.52 3.65 5.77
N GLN A 449 2.02 2.91 4.78
CA GLN A 449 1.54 2.96 3.40
C GLN A 449 0.06 2.61 3.30
N ILE A 450 -0.37 1.56 3.99
CA ILE A 450 -1.77 1.14 3.97
C ILE A 450 -2.66 2.26 4.49
N MET A 451 -2.39 2.76 5.69
CA MET A 451 -3.23 3.78 6.32
C MET A 451 -3.27 5.10 5.55
N ALA A 452 -2.21 5.45 4.84
CA ALA A 452 -2.13 6.70 4.07
C ALA A 452 -3.02 6.72 2.82
N ALA A 453 -3.58 5.59 2.40
CA ALA A 453 -4.51 5.56 1.26
C ALA A 453 -5.97 5.84 1.66
N TYR A 454 -6.25 6.07 2.94
CA TYR A 454 -7.61 6.18 3.46
C TYR A 454 -7.88 7.54 4.11
N THR A 455 -9.11 8.01 3.92
CA THR A 455 -9.65 9.21 4.57
C THR A 455 -10.92 8.88 5.32
N LEU A 456 -10.94 9.17 6.64
CA LEU A 456 -12.12 9.02 7.48
C LEU A 456 -12.92 10.31 7.47
N THR A 457 -14.24 10.20 7.30
CA THR A 457 -15.14 11.35 7.25
C THR A 457 -16.28 11.24 8.26
N VAL A 458 -16.85 12.38 8.62
CA VAL A 458 -18.17 12.43 9.22
C VAL A 458 -19.17 11.92 8.18
N PRO A 459 -20.05 10.97 8.50
CA PRO A 459 -21.08 10.49 7.57
C PRO A 459 -22.03 11.61 7.13
N PRO A 460 -22.67 11.49 5.95
CA PRO A 460 -23.65 12.45 5.49
C PRO A 460 -24.88 12.52 6.39
N ASP A 461 -25.72 13.53 6.20
CA ASP A 461 -27.05 13.61 6.81
C ASP A 461 -27.99 12.65 6.10
N PHE A 462 -28.38 11.58 6.79
CA PHE A 462 -29.34 10.59 6.29
C PHE A 462 -30.76 11.05 6.62
N ASN A 463 -31.41 11.78 5.72
CA ASN A 463 -32.73 12.35 5.96
C ASN A 463 -33.89 11.48 5.43
N CYS A 464 -33.62 10.38 4.73
CA CYS A 464 -34.61 9.56 4.05
C CYS A 464 -34.45 8.05 4.28
N GLY A 465 -35.56 7.36 4.58
CA GLY A 465 -35.67 5.90 4.58
C GLY A 465 -34.92 5.20 5.71
N ASN A 466 -34.59 3.92 5.48
CA ASN A 466 -33.94 3.06 6.48
C ASN A 466 -32.46 3.41 6.73
N SER A 467 -31.86 4.31 5.95
CA SER A 467 -30.44 4.66 6.04
C SER A 467 -30.04 5.25 7.40
N SER A 468 -30.95 5.99 8.05
CA SER A 468 -30.70 6.55 9.39
C SER A 468 -30.70 5.49 10.51
N GLU A 469 -31.22 4.29 10.24
CA GLU A 469 -31.21 3.15 11.17
C GLU A 469 -29.96 2.28 10.96
N LEU A 470 -29.37 2.30 9.75
CA LEU A 470 -28.20 1.51 9.37
C LEU A 470 -26.89 2.20 9.71
N TYR A 471 -26.82 3.52 9.54
CA TYR A 471 -25.57 4.29 9.67
C TYR A 471 -25.69 5.35 10.77
N SER A 472 -24.74 5.35 11.69
CA SER A 472 -24.70 6.29 12.82
C SER A 472 -23.72 7.40 12.57
N LYS A 473 -24.08 8.65 12.91
CA LYS A 473 -23.14 9.78 12.92
C LYS A 473 -22.01 9.68 13.96
N SER A 474 -22.12 8.73 14.88
CA SER A 474 -21.10 8.46 15.89
C SER A 474 -19.93 7.60 15.37
N GLU A 475 -20.01 7.14 14.12
CA GLU A 475 -19.00 6.30 13.47
C GLU A 475 -18.65 6.87 12.10
N PRO A 476 -17.39 6.81 11.68
CA PRO A 476 -16.98 7.38 10.39
C PRO A 476 -17.45 6.53 9.21
N PHE A 477 -17.49 7.17 8.03
CA PHE A 477 -17.25 6.51 6.76
C PHE A 477 -15.75 6.57 6.46
N MET A 478 -15.24 5.57 5.75
CA MET A 478 -13.85 5.52 5.33
C MET A 478 -13.76 5.38 3.82
N PHE A 479 -13.03 6.28 3.21
CA PHE A 479 -12.85 6.33 1.77
C PHE A 479 -11.40 6.02 1.40
N GLN A 480 -11.23 5.19 0.37
CA GLN A 480 -9.95 4.79 -0.18
C GLN A 480 -9.66 5.56 -1.46
N LYS A 481 -8.44 6.04 -1.62
CA LYS A 481 -7.88 6.32 -2.94
C LYS A 481 -7.18 5.07 -3.45
N GLU A 482 -7.52 4.62 -4.65
CA GLU A 482 -6.71 3.66 -5.38
C GLU A 482 -5.45 4.35 -5.89
N ILE A 483 -4.43 4.36 -5.06
CA ILE A 483 -3.18 5.05 -5.33
C ILE A 483 -2.46 4.36 -6.51
N SER A 484 -1.98 5.16 -7.45
CA SER A 484 -1.08 4.83 -8.56
C SER A 484 -1.64 4.03 -9.74
N SER A 485 -2.74 3.30 -9.63
CA SER A 485 -3.36 2.64 -10.78
C SER A 485 -4.36 3.57 -11.50
N ASN A 486 -5.63 3.55 -11.09
CA ASN A 486 -6.68 4.33 -11.76
C ASN A 486 -7.10 5.59 -10.99
N GLY A 487 -6.82 5.67 -9.69
CA GLY A 487 -7.25 6.77 -8.82
C GLY A 487 -8.73 6.65 -8.40
N ASN A 488 -9.34 5.48 -8.54
CA ASN A 488 -10.73 5.24 -8.20
C ASN A 488 -11.01 5.34 -6.70
N MET A 489 -12.31 5.45 -6.36
CA MET A 489 -12.80 5.51 -4.99
C MET A 489 -13.19 4.13 -4.49
N ASN A 490 -12.72 3.71 -3.31
CA ASN A 490 -13.13 2.44 -2.66
C ASN A 490 -13.20 1.28 -3.65
N THR A 491 -12.17 1.12 -4.46
CA THR A 491 -12.05 0.01 -5.41
C THR A 491 -12.09 -1.29 -4.65
N VAL A 492 -13.06 -2.15 -4.95
CA VAL A 492 -13.38 -3.32 -4.13
C VAL A 492 -12.26 -4.35 -4.19
N ASP A 493 -11.66 -4.58 -5.37
CA ASP A 493 -10.53 -5.51 -5.55
C ASP A 493 -9.19 -4.96 -5.03
N VAL A 494 -9.15 -3.69 -4.62
CA VAL A 494 -8.03 -3.07 -3.89
C VAL A 494 -8.26 -3.09 -2.37
N LEU A 495 -9.52 -2.94 -1.93
CA LEU A 495 -9.89 -3.09 -0.53
C LEU A 495 -9.76 -4.55 -0.06
N TYR A 496 -10.09 -5.50 -0.92
CA TYR A 496 -10.06 -6.93 -0.62
C TYR A 496 -8.66 -7.45 -0.25
N PRO A 497 -7.58 -7.21 -1.01
CA PRO A 497 -6.24 -7.60 -0.58
C PRO A 497 -5.74 -6.85 0.66
N ALA A 498 -6.28 -5.64 0.93
CA ALA A 498 -5.94 -4.90 2.14
C ALA A 498 -6.62 -5.45 3.42
N MET A 499 -7.66 -6.28 3.30
CA MET A 499 -8.47 -6.83 4.39
C MET A 499 -7.64 -7.42 5.55
N PRO A 500 -6.57 -8.21 5.35
CA PRO A 500 -5.82 -8.79 6.45
C PRO A 500 -5.25 -7.77 7.43
N PHE A 501 -4.79 -6.61 6.95
CA PHE A 501 -4.34 -5.54 7.83
C PHE A 501 -5.47 -5.04 8.75
N PHE A 502 -6.64 -4.80 8.21
CA PHE A 502 -7.79 -4.33 9.01
C PHE A 502 -8.23 -5.38 10.01
N LEU A 503 -8.32 -6.64 9.62
CA LEU A 503 -8.69 -7.73 10.52
C LEU A 503 -7.68 -7.88 11.68
N TYR A 504 -6.41 -7.69 11.42
CA TYR A 504 -5.37 -7.68 12.45
C TYR A 504 -5.42 -6.43 13.32
N ALA A 505 -5.45 -5.24 12.71
CA ALA A 505 -5.26 -3.96 13.37
C ALA A 505 -6.54 -3.43 14.05
N ASN A 506 -7.64 -3.31 13.30
CA ASN A 506 -8.97 -2.92 13.79
C ASN A 506 -10.05 -3.30 12.76
N PRO A 507 -10.81 -4.39 12.96
CA PRO A 507 -11.80 -4.84 11.99
C PRO A 507 -12.90 -3.81 11.67
N ASN A 508 -13.17 -2.85 12.56
CA ASN A 508 -14.16 -1.80 12.28
C ASN A 508 -13.74 -0.90 11.12
N LEU A 509 -12.44 -0.73 10.85
CA LEU A 509 -11.97 0.03 9.70
C LEU A 509 -12.43 -0.61 8.39
N LEU A 510 -12.42 -1.95 8.30
CA LEU A 510 -12.96 -2.65 7.13
C LEU A 510 -14.45 -2.35 6.93
N ARG A 511 -15.24 -2.41 8.00
CA ARG A 511 -16.66 -2.06 7.99
C ARG A 511 -16.87 -0.61 7.53
N PHE A 512 -16.09 0.33 8.06
CA PHE A 512 -16.21 1.73 7.69
C PHE A 512 -15.89 1.98 6.21
N ALA A 513 -15.00 1.18 5.62
CA ALA A 513 -14.69 1.25 4.18
C ALA A 513 -15.77 0.58 3.31
N MET A 514 -16.42 -0.47 3.80
CA MET A 514 -17.54 -1.12 3.10
C MET A 514 -18.84 -0.32 3.18
N ASN A 515 -19.07 0.45 4.26
CA ASN A 515 -20.29 1.22 4.45
C ASN A 515 -20.67 2.14 3.28
N PRO A 516 -19.77 2.94 2.69
CA PRO A 516 -20.10 3.77 1.52
C PRO A 516 -20.49 2.94 0.28
N LEU A 517 -19.87 1.77 0.08
CA LEU A 517 -20.19 0.84 -1.02
C LEU A 517 -21.59 0.25 -0.84
N TYR A 518 -21.95 -0.21 0.36
CA TYR A 518 -23.31 -0.67 0.69
C TYR A 518 -24.31 0.45 0.53
N TYR A 519 -24.01 1.63 1.09
CA TYR A 519 -24.92 2.78 1.00
C TYR A 519 -25.29 3.10 -0.45
N ASN A 520 -24.31 3.18 -1.35
CA ASN A 520 -24.55 3.46 -2.76
C ASN A 520 -25.42 2.40 -3.43
N GLN A 521 -25.06 1.12 -3.27
CA GLN A 521 -25.72 0.02 -3.95
C GLN A 521 -27.12 -0.27 -3.38
N GLU A 522 -27.33 -0.12 -2.08
CA GLU A 522 -28.63 -0.32 -1.42
C GLU A 522 -29.57 0.86 -1.63
N SER A 523 -29.05 2.06 -1.84
CA SER A 523 -29.84 3.24 -2.25
C SER A 523 -30.32 3.18 -3.69
N GLY A 524 -29.90 2.15 -4.46
CA GLY A 524 -30.31 1.95 -5.85
C GLY A 524 -29.57 2.81 -6.86
N PHE A 525 -28.41 3.38 -6.47
CA PHE A 525 -27.59 4.17 -7.39
C PHE A 525 -26.76 3.31 -8.36
N TYR A 526 -26.61 2.02 -8.06
CA TYR A 526 -25.96 1.08 -8.96
C TYR A 526 -26.97 0.09 -9.56
N PRO A 527 -27.11 0.01 -10.91
CA PRO A 527 -28.23 -0.70 -11.54
C PRO A 527 -27.99 -2.20 -11.78
N ARG A 528 -26.78 -2.73 -11.51
CA ARG A 528 -26.43 -4.12 -11.80
C ARG A 528 -26.82 -5.08 -10.68
N MET A 529 -26.92 -6.39 -11.06
CA MET A 529 -27.22 -7.47 -10.11
C MET A 529 -26.00 -7.95 -9.31
N TYR A 530 -24.80 -7.63 -9.75
CA TYR A 530 -23.52 -7.92 -9.10
C TYR A 530 -22.97 -6.69 -8.38
N SER A 531 -21.90 -6.86 -7.61
CA SER A 531 -21.27 -5.74 -6.91
C SER A 531 -20.51 -4.82 -7.87
N MET A 532 -20.56 -3.53 -7.58
CA MET A 532 -19.76 -2.53 -8.29
C MET A 532 -18.26 -2.75 -8.08
N HIS A 533 -17.47 -2.29 -9.06
CA HIS A 533 -16.01 -2.30 -8.99
C HIS A 533 -15.49 -1.23 -8.01
N ASP A 534 -15.98 -0.01 -8.13
CA ASP A 534 -15.55 1.13 -7.33
C ASP A 534 -16.69 2.12 -7.06
N LEU A 535 -16.48 3.02 -6.11
CA LEU A 535 -17.48 4.02 -5.70
C LEU A 535 -17.41 5.33 -6.52
N GLY A 536 -16.58 5.39 -7.54
CA GLY A 536 -16.40 6.54 -8.43
C GLY A 536 -15.03 6.54 -9.09
N ALA A 537 -15.01 6.95 -10.34
CA ALA A 537 -13.86 6.82 -11.24
C ALA A 537 -12.67 7.75 -10.88
N HIS A 538 -12.81 8.63 -9.90
CA HIS A 538 -11.73 9.53 -9.54
C HIS A 538 -11.86 10.10 -8.12
N TYR A 539 -10.91 9.72 -7.25
CA TYR A 539 -10.77 10.30 -5.91
C TYR A 539 -10.57 11.84 -6.00
N PRO A 540 -11.19 12.64 -5.14
CA PRO A 540 -12.01 12.29 -3.97
C PRO A 540 -13.53 12.34 -4.22
N ASN A 541 -14.00 11.99 -5.42
CA ASN A 541 -15.40 12.08 -5.83
C ASN A 541 -16.09 10.70 -5.79
N ALA A 542 -16.80 10.42 -4.70
CA ALA A 542 -17.58 9.21 -4.48
C ALA A 542 -18.96 9.34 -5.16
N THR A 543 -18.97 9.42 -6.48
CA THR A 543 -20.18 9.69 -7.30
C THR A 543 -20.92 8.42 -7.72
N GLY A 544 -20.33 7.24 -7.49
CA GLY A 544 -20.87 5.96 -7.96
C GLY A 544 -20.89 5.86 -9.48
N HIS A 545 -21.54 4.80 -9.96
CA HIS A 545 -21.73 4.51 -11.40
C HIS A 545 -23.21 4.28 -11.71
N VAL A 546 -24.00 5.35 -11.74
CA VAL A 546 -25.47 5.29 -11.90
C VAL A 546 -25.89 4.68 -13.25
N GLU A 547 -25.02 4.69 -14.25
CA GLU A 547 -25.20 4.04 -15.55
C GLU A 547 -24.70 2.58 -15.57
N GLY A 548 -24.07 2.09 -14.49
CA GLY A 548 -23.44 0.77 -14.41
C GLY A 548 -22.31 0.59 -15.42
N THR A 549 -21.49 1.61 -15.60
CA THR A 549 -20.38 1.68 -16.58
C THR A 549 -19.01 1.65 -15.92
N ASP A 550 -18.91 1.16 -14.70
CA ASP A 550 -17.68 0.84 -14.00
C ASP A 550 -16.91 -0.29 -14.69
N GLU A 551 -15.71 -0.59 -14.21
CA GLU A 551 -14.92 -1.70 -14.72
C GLU A 551 -15.62 -3.05 -14.48
N GLN A 552 -15.58 -3.93 -15.49
CA GLN A 552 -16.42 -5.13 -15.48
C GLN A 552 -15.70 -6.33 -14.87
N MET A 553 -15.82 -6.46 -13.54
CA MET A 553 -15.30 -7.58 -12.74
C MET A 553 -16.38 -8.26 -11.89
N PRO A 554 -17.49 -8.70 -12.46
CA PRO A 554 -18.70 -9.04 -11.68
C PRO A 554 -18.57 -10.22 -10.74
N VAL A 555 -17.83 -11.28 -11.10
CA VAL A 555 -17.57 -12.43 -10.20
C VAL A 555 -16.55 -12.03 -9.14
N GLU A 556 -15.54 -11.27 -9.52
CA GLU A 556 -14.51 -10.75 -8.64
C GLU A 556 -15.14 -9.98 -7.48
N GLU A 557 -15.88 -8.92 -7.79
CA GLU A 557 -16.37 -7.97 -6.80
C GLU A 557 -17.50 -8.52 -5.94
N SER A 558 -18.36 -9.34 -6.53
CA SER A 558 -19.41 -10.01 -5.75
C SER A 558 -18.84 -11.00 -4.73
N GLY A 559 -17.79 -11.75 -5.14
CA GLY A 559 -17.04 -12.62 -4.25
C GLY A 559 -16.31 -11.84 -3.14
N ASN A 560 -15.63 -10.77 -3.51
CA ASN A 560 -14.90 -9.90 -2.59
C ASN A 560 -15.80 -9.33 -1.48
N MET A 561 -16.96 -8.77 -1.85
CA MET A 561 -17.87 -8.17 -0.90
C MET A 561 -18.48 -9.20 0.07
N LEU A 562 -18.82 -10.40 -0.38
CA LEU A 562 -19.32 -11.47 0.49
C LEU A 562 -18.23 -11.91 1.49
N LEU A 563 -17.02 -12.11 1.01
CA LEU A 563 -15.89 -12.57 1.82
C LEU A 563 -15.46 -11.53 2.86
N MET A 564 -15.33 -10.27 2.47
CA MET A 564 -15.00 -9.17 3.39
C MET A 564 -16.07 -8.98 4.47
N THR A 565 -17.35 -9.04 4.10
CA THR A 565 -18.46 -8.88 5.05
C THR A 565 -18.50 -10.02 6.05
N TYR A 566 -18.31 -11.26 5.59
CA TYR A 566 -18.24 -12.40 6.49
C TYR A 566 -16.97 -12.37 7.37
N ALA A 567 -15.83 -11.94 6.82
CA ALA A 567 -14.58 -11.75 7.56
C ALA A 567 -14.76 -10.75 8.71
N TYR A 568 -15.38 -9.60 8.45
CA TYR A 568 -15.73 -8.64 9.50
C TYR A 568 -16.53 -9.29 10.64
N TYR A 569 -17.60 -10.03 10.30
CA TYR A 569 -18.39 -10.75 11.31
C TYR A 569 -17.54 -11.76 12.10
N LYS A 570 -16.72 -12.56 11.44
CA LYS A 570 -15.88 -13.58 12.11
C LYS A 570 -14.95 -12.97 13.16
N PHE A 571 -14.48 -11.75 12.94
CA PHE A 571 -13.54 -11.07 13.84
C PHE A 571 -14.24 -10.22 14.91
N THR A 572 -15.51 -9.86 14.73
CA THR A 572 -16.23 -8.95 15.64
C THR A 572 -17.44 -9.59 16.34
N GLY A 573 -18.05 -10.61 15.76
CA GLY A 573 -19.31 -11.19 16.19
C GLY A 573 -20.54 -10.33 15.87
N ASP A 574 -20.41 -9.27 15.06
CA ASP A 574 -21.50 -8.35 14.72
C ASP A 574 -22.49 -8.97 13.73
N SER A 575 -23.37 -9.81 14.25
CA SER A 575 -24.45 -10.44 13.46
C SER A 575 -25.50 -9.44 12.96
N LYS A 576 -25.59 -8.24 13.55
CA LYS A 576 -26.51 -7.21 13.08
C LYS A 576 -26.10 -6.71 11.69
N TYR A 577 -24.81 -6.48 11.47
CA TYR A 577 -24.29 -6.04 10.18
C TYR A 577 -24.64 -7.02 9.04
N LEU A 578 -24.52 -8.33 9.29
CA LEU A 578 -24.92 -9.35 8.30
C LEU A 578 -26.43 -9.30 8.00
N LYS A 579 -27.25 -9.09 9.01
CA LYS A 579 -28.73 -9.02 8.85
C LYS A 579 -29.17 -7.77 8.12
N ASP A 580 -28.53 -6.65 8.40
CA ASP A 580 -28.85 -5.36 7.80
C ASP A 580 -28.60 -5.37 6.28
N HIS A 581 -27.51 -6.01 5.83
CA HIS A 581 -27.10 -6.07 4.43
C HIS A 581 -27.47 -7.37 3.71
N TYR A 582 -28.22 -8.27 4.37
CA TYR A 582 -28.55 -9.61 3.85
C TYR A 582 -29.13 -9.61 2.44
N THR A 583 -30.08 -8.72 2.17
CA THR A 583 -30.78 -8.66 0.87
C THR A 583 -29.83 -8.36 -0.27
N LYS A 584 -28.87 -7.46 -0.07
CA LYS A 584 -27.87 -7.11 -1.08
C LYS A 584 -26.89 -8.25 -1.31
N MET A 585 -26.38 -8.87 -0.25
CA MET A 585 -25.51 -10.05 -0.31
C MET A 585 -26.19 -11.23 -1.00
N TYR A 586 -27.47 -11.47 -0.71
CA TYR A 586 -28.27 -12.49 -1.40
C TYR A 586 -28.35 -12.24 -2.92
N GLN A 587 -28.55 -10.98 -3.32
CA GLN A 587 -28.55 -10.60 -4.74
C GLN A 587 -27.22 -10.95 -5.42
N TRP A 588 -26.09 -10.62 -4.82
CA TRP A 588 -24.77 -10.94 -5.34
C TRP A 588 -24.52 -12.46 -5.41
N ALA A 589 -24.96 -13.19 -4.36
CA ALA A 589 -24.82 -14.63 -4.36
C ALA A 589 -25.65 -15.31 -5.48
N GLN A 590 -26.83 -14.79 -5.83
CA GLN A 590 -27.58 -15.29 -6.98
C GLN A 590 -26.80 -15.12 -8.29
N PHE A 591 -26.10 -13.99 -8.46
CA PHE A 591 -25.22 -13.79 -9.60
C PHE A 591 -24.05 -14.81 -9.61
N LEU A 592 -23.40 -15.04 -8.45
CA LEU A 592 -22.33 -16.03 -8.34
C LEU A 592 -22.80 -17.46 -8.66
N ILE A 593 -24.01 -17.86 -8.30
CA ILE A 593 -24.54 -19.17 -8.71
C ILE A 593 -24.51 -19.34 -10.24
N GLU A 594 -24.80 -18.30 -10.98
CA GLU A 594 -24.90 -18.38 -12.43
C GLU A 594 -23.54 -18.35 -13.14
N TYR A 595 -22.57 -17.59 -12.60
CA TYR A 595 -21.36 -17.22 -13.36
C TYR A 595 -20.03 -17.70 -12.75
N THR A 596 -20.01 -18.30 -11.58
CA THR A 596 -18.77 -18.59 -10.85
C THR A 596 -18.05 -19.83 -11.37
N LEU A 597 -18.77 -20.94 -11.58
CA LEU A 597 -18.10 -22.23 -11.91
C LEU A 597 -17.37 -22.15 -13.25
N ILE A 598 -17.98 -21.49 -14.23
CA ILE A 598 -17.45 -21.29 -15.58
C ILE A 598 -17.42 -19.79 -15.85
N PRO A 599 -16.41 -19.07 -15.33
CA PRO A 599 -16.35 -17.63 -15.55
C PRO A 599 -16.14 -17.31 -17.01
N SER A 600 -17.01 -16.49 -17.57
CA SER A 600 -16.86 -16.00 -18.96
C SER A 600 -15.59 -15.15 -19.10
N THR A 601 -15.29 -14.74 -20.31
CA THR A 601 -14.23 -13.76 -20.57
C THR A 601 -14.54 -12.47 -19.82
N GLN A 602 -13.85 -12.21 -18.73
CA GLN A 602 -13.97 -11.01 -17.90
C GLN A 602 -12.62 -10.67 -17.28
N LEU A 603 -12.49 -9.46 -16.76
CA LEU A 603 -11.36 -9.06 -15.95
C LEU A 603 -11.47 -9.72 -14.57
N SER A 604 -10.35 -9.83 -13.90
CA SER A 604 -10.20 -10.14 -12.49
C SER A 604 -9.23 -9.09 -11.90
N THR A 605 -8.91 -9.19 -10.63
CA THR A 605 -7.91 -8.29 -10.01
C THR A 605 -6.55 -8.26 -10.72
N ASP A 606 -6.30 -9.19 -11.64
CA ASP A 606 -5.13 -9.19 -12.53
C ASP A 606 -5.43 -8.54 -13.89
N ASP A 607 -6.27 -7.51 -13.92
CA ASP A 607 -6.75 -6.74 -15.06
C ASP A 607 -5.63 -6.22 -15.95
N PHE A 608 -4.51 -5.81 -15.36
CA PHE A 608 -3.29 -5.40 -16.07
C PHE A 608 -2.67 -6.49 -16.97
N LEU A 609 -3.08 -7.76 -16.79
CA LEU A 609 -2.74 -8.90 -17.67
C LEU A 609 -3.82 -9.19 -18.71
N GLY A 610 -4.91 -8.42 -18.72
CA GLY A 610 -6.04 -8.56 -19.59
C GLY A 610 -7.04 -9.65 -19.17
N SER A 611 -8.19 -9.67 -19.82
CA SER A 611 -9.24 -10.64 -19.54
C SER A 611 -8.85 -12.06 -19.95
N LEU A 612 -9.28 -13.04 -19.14
CA LEU A 612 -9.04 -14.45 -19.39
C LEU A 612 -10.33 -15.25 -19.12
N GLU A 613 -10.70 -16.12 -20.06
CA GLU A 613 -11.86 -16.99 -19.94
C GLU A 613 -11.54 -18.21 -19.05
N ASN A 614 -12.51 -18.63 -18.25
CA ASN A 614 -12.43 -19.84 -17.42
C ASN A 614 -11.25 -19.85 -16.43
N GLN A 615 -11.00 -18.70 -15.80
CA GLN A 615 -9.93 -18.54 -14.81
C GLN A 615 -10.19 -19.40 -13.57
N THR A 616 -9.26 -20.26 -13.25
CA THR A 616 -9.31 -21.17 -12.10
C THR A 616 -9.39 -20.44 -10.77
N ASN A 617 -8.58 -19.40 -10.61
CA ASN A 617 -8.50 -18.61 -9.37
C ASN A 617 -9.73 -17.69 -9.19
N LEU A 618 -10.33 -17.20 -10.28
CA LEU A 618 -11.58 -16.44 -10.21
C LEU A 618 -12.76 -17.34 -9.85
N ALA A 619 -12.83 -18.55 -10.41
CA ALA A 619 -13.88 -19.50 -10.11
C ALA A 619 -13.88 -19.91 -8.64
N ILE A 620 -12.71 -20.23 -8.05
CA ILE A 620 -12.64 -20.61 -6.64
C ILE A 620 -13.04 -19.47 -5.69
N LYS A 621 -12.75 -18.20 -6.04
CA LYS A 621 -13.22 -17.03 -5.28
C LYS A 621 -14.74 -17.05 -5.09
N GLY A 622 -15.48 -17.20 -6.18
CA GLY A 622 -16.94 -17.20 -6.11
C GLY A 622 -17.49 -18.44 -5.41
N ILE A 623 -16.84 -19.61 -5.55
CA ILE A 623 -17.24 -20.85 -4.85
C ILE A 623 -17.08 -20.68 -3.34
N VAL A 624 -15.96 -20.13 -2.89
CA VAL A 624 -15.70 -19.81 -1.48
C VAL A 624 -16.65 -18.71 -0.99
N GLY A 625 -16.94 -17.71 -1.85
CA GLY A 625 -17.95 -16.67 -1.58
C GLY A 625 -19.36 -17.22 -1.39
N LEU A 626 -19.76 -18.25 -2.14
CA LEU A 626 -21.05 -18.95 -1.95
C LEU A 626 -21.11 -19.68 -0.61
N GLN A 627 -20.01 -20.30 -0.15
CA GLN A 627 -19.97 -20.90 1.19
C GLN A 627 -20.01 -19.82 2.28
N ALA A 628 -19.32 -18.69 2.10
CA ALA A 628 -19.45 -17.55 3.01
C ALA A 628 -20.90 -17.05 3.10
N MET A 629 -21.63 -16.99 1.97
CA MET A 629 -23.06 -16.66 1.98
C MET A 629 -23.92 -17.70 2.69
N ALA A 630 -23.58 -18.98 2.63
CA ALA A 630 -24.26 -20.02 3.40
C ALA A 630 -24.14 -19.75 4.91
N GLU A 631 -22.93 -19.43 5.38
CA GLU A 631 -22.69 -19.08 6.79
C GLU A 631 -23.41 -17.77 7.20
N ILE A 632 -23.39 -16.74 6.33
CA ILE A 632 -24.13 -15.49 6.51
C ILE A 632 -25.62 -15.78 6.66
N ALA A 633 -26.18 -16.65 5.82
CA ALA A 633 -27.59 -17.01 5.85
C ALA A 633 -27.98 -17.73 7.16
N GLU A 634 -27.12 -18.61 7.67
CA GLU A 634 -27.35 -19.28 8.95
C GLU A 634 -27.39 -18.27 10.11
N VAL A 635 -26.39 -17.36 10.17
CA VAL A 635 -26.33 -16.28 11.18
C VAL A 635 -27.51 -15.33 11.06
N ALA A 636 -27.99 -15.07 9.85
CA ALA A 636 -29.18 -14.26 9.63
C ALA A 636 -30.50 -14.96 10.01
N GLY A 637 -30.46 -16.28 10.23
CA GLY A 637 -31.63 -17.11 10.57
C GLY A 637 -32.37 -17.68 9.35
N ASN A 638 -31.73 -17.71 8.18
CA ASN A 638 -32.27 -18.20 6.91
C ASN A 638 -31.68 -19.59 6.57
N SER A 639 -31.95 -20.59 7.41
CA SER A 639 -31.34 -21.93 7.29
C SER A 639 -31.67 -22.65 5.97
N ALA A 640 -32.77 -22.31 5.29
CA ALA A 640 -33.06 -22.88 3.97
C ALA A 640 -32.08 -22.31 2.89
N ASP A 641 -31.79 -21.03 2.95
CA ASP A 641 -30.81 -20.40 2.06
C ASP A 641 -29.40 -20.90 2.38
N SER A 642 -29.06 -21.04 3.68
CA SER A 642 -27.80 -21.62 4.14
C SER A 642 -27.57 -22.99 3.54
N ALA A 643 -28.52 -23.90 3.67
CA ALA A 643 -28.43 -25.26 3.11
C ALA A 643 -28.32 -25.25 1.58
N ASN A 644 -29.03 -24.36 0.90
CA ASN A 644 -28.97 -24.23 -0.56
C ASN A 644 -27.59 -23.73 -1.04
N PHE A 645 -27.10 -22.63 -0.48
CA PHE A 645 -25.78 -22.08 -0.87
C PHE A 645 -24.63 -23.07 -0.56
N SER A 646 -24.65 -23.74 0.59
CA SER A 646 -23.66 -24.75 0.95
C SER A 646 -23.68 -25.95 -0.01
N ALA A 647 -24.84 -26.45 -0.41
CA ALA A 647 -24.97 -27.52 -1.38
C ALA A 647 -24.43 -27.11 -2.75
N ILE A 648 -24.70 -25.89 -3.21
CA ILE A 648 -24.18 -25.35 -4.48
C ILE A 648 -22.67 -25.20 -4.40
N SER A 649 -22.13 -24.59 -3.35
CA SER A 649 -20.68 -24.44 -3.16
C SER A 649 -19.95 -25.80 -3.20
N THR A 650 -20.48 -26.79 -2.45
CA THR A 650 -19.93 -28.17 -2.44
C THR A 650 -19.93 -28.80 -3.83
N SER A 651 -21.03 -28.69 -4.55
CA SER A 651 -21.18 -29.23 -5.89
C SER A 651 -20.24 -28.54 -6.89
N TYR A 652 -20.13 -27.21 -6.81
CA TYR A 652 -19.24 -26.44 -7.70
C TYR A 652 -17.77 -26.73 -7.41
N TYR A 653 -17.40 -26.88 -6.14
CA TYR A 653 -16.05 -27.26 -5.76
C TYR A 653 -15.64 -28.63 -6.35
N GLN A 654 -16.52 -29.62 -6.30
CA GLN A 654 -16.24 -30.93 -6.89
C GLN A 654 -16.01 -30.85 -8.40
N ALA A 655 -16.83 -30.08 -9.10
CA ALA A 655 -16.65 -29.85 -10.55
C ALA A 655 -15.38 -29.01 -10.83
N TRP A 656 -15.10 -28.01 -9.98
CA TRP A 656 -13.89 -27.21 -10.07
C TRP A 656 -12.62 -28.06 -9.92
N GLU A 657 -12.56 -29.02 -9.01
CA GLU A 657 -11.41 -29.91 -8.89
C GLU A 657 -11.10 -30.67 -10.20
N GLU A 658 -12.15 -31.16 -10.88
CA GLU A 658 -11.99 -31.85 -12.16
C GLU A 658 -11.50 -30.92 -13.30
N LEU A 659 -11.89 -29.64 -13.26
CA LEU A 659 -11.53 -28.64 -14.25
C LEU A 659 -10.18 -27.99 -13.97
N ALA A 660 -9.91 -27.72 -12.71
CA ALA A 660 -8.80 -26.88 -12.25
C ALA A 660 -7.49 -27.63 -12.09
N ILE A 661 -7.54 -28.92 -11.65
CA ILE A 661 -6.31 -29.67 -11.40
C ILE A 661 -5.73 -30.14 -12.74
N ASP A 662 -4.43 -29.96 -12.92
CA ASP A 662 -3.73 -30.42 -14.11
C ASP A 662 -3.82 -31.95 -14.26
N PRO A 663 -3.69 -32.53 -15.47
CA PRO A 663 -3.83 -33.98 -15.67
C PRO A 663 -2.86 -34.83 -14.90
N THR A 664 -1.76 -34.29 -14.41
CA THR A 664 -0.74 -35.00 -13.64
C THR A 664 -0.99 -34.96 -12.13
N GLY A 665 -1.93 -34.07 -11.68
CA GLY A 665 -2.30 -33.92 -10.28
C GLY A 665 -1.25 -33.19 -9.45
N THR A 666 -0.50 -32.25 -10.01
CA THR A 666 0.61 -31.58 -9.33
C THR A 666 0.35 -30.13 -9.02
N HIS A 667 -0.59 -29.46 -9.72
CA HIS A 667 -0.94 -28.06 -9.52
C HIS A 667 -2.32 -27.75 -10.12
N THR A 668 -2.81 -26.55 -9.85
CA THR A 668 -3.99 -26.02 -10.53
C THR A 668 -3.58 -25.26 -11.80
N VAL A 669 -4.35 -25.40 -12.86
CA VAL A 669 -4.14 -24.65 -14.12
C VAL A 669 -4.56 -23.20 -13.94
N LEU A 670 -4.00 -22.27 -14.73
CA LEU A 670 -4.40 -20.87 -14.76
C LEU A 670 -5.84 -20.72 -15.32
N ALA A 671 -6.14 -21.43 -16.40
CA ALA A 671 -7.45 -21.47 -17.02
C ALA A 671 -7.79 -22.89 -17.47
N TYR A 672 -9.06 -23.31 -17.36
CA TYR A 672 -9.50 -24.71 -17.60
C TYR A 672 -9.14 -25.26 -18.95
N GLN A 673 -9.18 -24.42 -20.01
CA GLN A 673 -8.80 -24.82 -21.37
C GLN A 673 -7.29 -24.90 -21.59
N TRP A 674 -6.48 -24.38 -20.70
CA TRP A 674 -5.02 -24.33 -20.82
C TRP A 674 -4.35 -25.27 -19.83
N ARG A 675 -4.36 -26.56 -20.15
CA ARG A 675 -4.01 -27.65 -19.24
C ARG A 675 -2.52 -27.71 -18.83
N SER A 676 -1.62 -27.02 -19.52
CA SER A 676 -0.20 -26.88 -19.18
C SER A 676 0.13 -25.56 -18.44
N SER A 677 -0.88 -24.75 -18.17
CA SER A 677 -0.70 -23.50 -17.44
C SER A 677 -0.71 -23.71 -15.92
N TRP A 678 -0.21 -22.72 -15.19
CA TRP A 678 -0.33 -22.63 -13.74
C TRP A 678 -0.43 -21.17 -13.30
N GLY A 679 -0.94 -20.94 -12.12
CA GLY A 679 -1.01 -19.63 -11.48
C GLY A 679 -1.06 -19.74 -9.96
N GLN A 680 -0.83 -18.64 -9.27
CA GLN A 680 -1.05 -18.55 -7.83
C GLN A 680 -2.54 -18.71 -7.51
N LEU A 681 -2.87 -19.53 -6.52
CA LEU A 681 -4.23 -19.77 -6.04
C LEU A 681 -4.52 -18.93 -4.79
N TYR A 682 -4.22 -17.62 -4.83
CA TYR A 682 -4.36 -16.74 -3.67
C TYR A 682 -5.79 -16.63 -3.15
N ASN A 683 -6.81 -16.84 -4.00
CA ASN A 683 -8.21 -16.85 -3.56
C ASN A 683 -8.60 -18.09 -2.72
N SER A 684 -7.67 -19.01 -2.46
CA SER A 684 -7.81 -20.06 -1.45
C SER A 684 -7.58 -19.55 -0.01
N TYR A 685 -6.95 -18.39 0.17
CA TYR A 685 -6.65 -17.83 1.49
C TYR A 685 -7.90 -17.54 2.33
N PRO A 686 -8.98 -16.94 1.82
CA PRO A 686 -10.19 -16.71 2.60
C PRO A 686 -10.85 -17.99 3.11
N ASP A 687 -10.80 -19.10 2.36
CA ASP A 687 -11.29 -20.40 2.85
C ASP A 687 -10.58 -20.80 4.15
N LYS A 688 -9.24 -20.67 4.15
CA LYS A 688 -8.41 -20.96 5.32
C LYS A 688 -8.62 -19.94 6.45
N LEU A 689 -8.60 -18.65 6.14
CA LEU A 689 -8.77 -17.55 7.12
C LEU A 689 -10.10 -17.65 7.86
N LEU A 690 -11.18 -17.93 7.14
CA LEU A 690 -12.55 -17.93 7.66
C LEU A 690 -13.01 -19.32 8.12
N ASN A 691 -12.15 -20.32 7.94
CA ASN A 691 -12.45 -21.71 8.27
C ASN A 691 -13.74 -22.22 7.62
N LEU A 692 -13.89 -21.97 6.31
CA LEU A 692 -15.07 -22.39 5.56
C LEU A 692 -15.04 -23.86 5.14
N GLY A 693 -13.86 -24.45 4.97
CA GLY A 693 -13.65 -25.85 4.70
C GLY A 693 -14.11 -26.30 3.30
N VAL A 694 -14.13 -25.39 2.34
CA VAL A 694 -14.48 -25.66 0.94
C VAL A 694 -13.38 -26.45 0.25
N ILE A 695 -12.14 -25.99 0.41
CA ILE A 695 -10.97 -26.51 -0.29
C ILE A 695 -10.31 -27.62 0.54
N ARG A 696 -10.09 -28.81 -0.06
CA ARG A 696 -9.45 -29.92 0.61
C ARG A 696 -7.99 -29.65 0.90
N GLN A 697 -7.48 -30.18 2.02
CA GLN A 697 -6.08 -30.02 2.43
C GLN A 697 -5.09 -30.49 1.36
N GLU A 698 -5.44 -31.53 0.60
CA GLU A 698 -4.60 -32.06 -0.46
C GLU A 698 -4.33 -31.06 -1.58
N VAL A 699 -5.25 -30.10 -1.83
CA VAL A 699 -5.04 -29.02 -2.80
C VAL A 699 -4.01 -28.03 -2.27
N TYR A 700 -4.10 -27.66 -1.00
CA TYR A 700 -3.10 -26.79 -0.35
C TYR A 700 -1.70 -27.44 -0.37
N ASP A 701 -1.61 -28.72 -0.04
CA ASP A 701 -0.35 -29.47 -0.01
C ASP A 701 0.25 -29.60 -1.43
N MET A 702 -0.59 -29.86 -2.42
CA MET A 702 -0.21 -29.92 -3.83
C MET A 702 0.37 -28.60 -4.30
N GLN A 703 -0.37 -27.51 -4.11
CA GLN A 703 0.07 -26.16 -4.51
C GLN A 703 1.34 -25.74 -3.78
N SER A 704 1.42 -25.98 -2.47
CA SER A 704 2.61 -25.69 -1.68
C SER A 704 3.87 -26.41 -2.21
N THR A 705 3.72 -27.67 -2.58
CA THR A 705 4.81 -28.48 -3.17
C THR A 705 5.21 -27.91 -4.53
N PHE A 706 4.24 -27.58 -5.36
CA PHE A 706 4.48 -27.05 -6.71
C PHE A 706 5.15 -25.68 -6.69
N TYR A 707 4.66 -24.75 -5.87
CA TYR A 707 5.20 -23.39 -5.80
C TYR A 707 6.69 -23.34 -5.44
N ALA A 708 7.13 -24.30 -4.60
CA ALA A 708 8.55 -24.44 -4.29
C ALA A 708 9.41 -24.75 -5.54
N THR A 709 8.82 -25.31 -6.59
CA THR A 709 9.53 -25.69 -7.83
C THR A 709 9.58 -24.58 -8.87
N VAL A 710 8.66 -23.59 -8.79
CA VAL A 710 8.53 -22.51 -9.76
C VAL A 710 8.86 -21.13 -9.19
N SER A 711 9.15 -21.03 -7.89
CA SER A 711 9.62 -19.79 -7.26
C SER A 711 10.94 -19.30 -7.87
N GLN A 712 11.12 -18.00 -7.94
CA GLN A 712 12.27 -17.32 -8.54
C GLN A 712 13.02 -16.48 -7.47
N VAL A 713 14.11 -15.81 -7.84
CA VAL A 713 15.01 -15.16 -6.89
C VAL A 713 14.31 -14.12 -6.01
N PHE A 714 13.34 -13.41 -6.53
CA PHE A 714 12.60 -12.38 -5.82
C PHE A 714 11.17 -12.75 -5.46
N GLY A 715 10.76 -13.99 -5.68
CA GLY A 715 9.46 -14.46 -5.27
C GLY A 715 8.81 -15.48 -6.22
N LEU A 716 7.52 -15.72 -6.00
CA LEU A 716 6.71 -16.62 -6.79
C LEU A 716 6.03 -15.82 -7.92
N PRO A 717 6.29 -16.10 -9.21
CA PRO A 717 5.56 -15.45 -10.29
C PRO A 717 4.04 -15.64 -10.15
N LEU A 718 3.27 -14.64 -10.61
CA LEU A 718 1.82 -14.67 -10.53
C LEU A 718 1.24 -15.88 -11.30
N ASP A 719 1.80 -16.14 -12.49
CA ASP A 719 1.46 -17.27 -13.32
C ASP A 719 2.58 -17.56 -14.36
N ASN A 720 2.39 -18.58 -15.20
CA ASN A 720 3.39 -18.97 -16.19
C ASN A 720 3.46 -18.08 -17.45
N ARG A 721 2.70 -17.02 -17.54
CA ARG A 721 2.77 -16.07 -18.68
C ARG A 721 3.92 -15.09 -18.57
N HIS A 722 4.34 -14.78 -17.35
CA HIS A 722 5.28 -13.69 -17.02
C HIS A 722 6.16 -14.05 -15.84
N SER A 723 7.23 -13.27 -15.65
CA SER A 723 8.08 -13.29 -14.45
C SER A 723 7.63 -12.31 -13.36
N ILE A 724 6.49 -11.65 -13.55
CA ILE A 724 5.97 -10.65 -12.60
C ILE A 724 5.15 -11.31 -11.50
N THR A 725 5.11 -10.65 -10.34
CA THR A 725 4.27 -11.03 -9.22
C THR A 725 3.71 -9.79 -8.52
N LYS A 726 2.73 -10.04 -7.64
CA LYS A 726 2.21 -9.04 -6.68
C LYS A 726 2.48 -9.50 -5.26
N SER A 727 3.10 -8.65 -4.47
CA SER A 727 3.54 -8.99 -3.11
C SER A 727 2.38 -9.30 -2.15
N ASP A 728 1.22 -8.68 -2.34
CA ASP A 728 -0.01 -8.96 -1.60
C ASP A 728 -0.49 -10.41 -1.85
N TRP A 729 -0.60 -10.81 -3.12
CA TRP A 729 -1.01 -12.16 -3.50
C TRP A 729 0.03 -13.22 -3.13
N GLU A 730 1.32 -12.89 -3.21
CA GLU A 730 2.37 -13.77 -2.70
C GLU A 730 2.21 -14.06 -1.21
N MET A 731 1.91 -13.04 -0.41
CA MET A 731 1.73 -13.21 1.03
C MET A 731 0.44 -13.95 1.39
N TRP A 732 -0.64 -13.80 0.59
CA TRP A 732 -1.84 -14.64 0.72
C TRP A 732 -1.54 -16.10 0.35
N THR A 733 -0.81 -16.31 -0.74
CA THR A 733 -0.34 -17.65 -1.15
C THR A 733 0.57 -18.25 -0.10
N ALA A 734 1.53 -17.49 0.44
CA ALA A 734 2.42 -17.94 1.53
C ALA A 734 1.62 -18.39 2.76
N ALA A 735 0.55 -17.68 3.14
CA ALA A 735 -0.30 -18.05 4.28
C ALA A 735 -1.07 -19.36 4.08
N THR A 736 -1.25 -19.81 2.84
CA THR A 736 -1.89 -21.10 2.54
C THR A 736 -0.89 -22.25 2.42
N CYS A 737 0.40 -21.97 2.26
CA CYS A 737 1.45 -22.95 2.04
C CYS A 737 1.90 -23.64 3.34
N ALA A 738 2.56 -24.81 3.17
CA ALA A 738 3.34 -25.46 4.21
C ALA A 738 4.54 -24.57 4.63
N PRO A 739 5.05 -24.70 5.87
CA PRO A 739 6.08 -23.80 6.41
C PRO A 739 7.34 -23.64 5.54
N HIS A 740 7.75 -24.71 4.85
CA HIS A 740 8.92 -24.64 3.97
C HIS A 740 8.70 -23.67 2.78
N THR A 741 7.60 -23.82 2.08
CA THR A 741 7.28 -22.98 0.91
C THR A 741 6.92 -21.56 1.33
N ARG A 742 6.20 -21.38 2.45
CA ARG A 742 5.94 -20.08 3.05
C ARG A 742 7.23 -19.32 3.31
N ARG A 743 8.20 -19.96 4.00
CA ARG A 743 9.51 -19.38 4.28
C ARG A 743 10.25 -18.98 2.99
N LEU A 744 10.15 -19.78 1.94
CA LEU A 744 10.76 -19.47 0.65
C LEU A 744 10.18 -18.16 0.09
N ILE A 745 8.85 -18.03 0.04
CA ILE A 745 8.16 -16.85 -0.50
C ILE A 745 8.47 -15.61 0.35
N VAL A 746 8.32 -15.68 1.67
CA VAL A 746 8.56 -14.57 2.59
C VAL A 746 10.01 -14.08 2.52
N ASN A 747 10.98 -15.00 2.51
CA ASN A 747 12.39 -14.63 2.40
C ASN A 747 12.75 -14.06 1.03
N ALA A 748 12.12 -14.54 -0.06
CA ALA A 748 12.34 -14.01 -1.40
C ALA A 748 11.81 -12.57 -1.53
N LEU A 749 10.63 -12.27 -1.00
CA LEU A 749 10.09 -10.91 -0.95
C LEU A 749 10.97 -9.96 -0.11
N ALA A 750 11.44 -10.41 1.06
CA ALA A 750 12.38 -9.61 1.86
C ALA A 750 13.73 -9.42 1.15
N TYR A 751 14.18 -10.42 0.40
CA TYR A 751 15.38 -10.32 -0.41
C TYR A 751 15.19 -9.33 -1.57
N TRP A 752 14.02 -9.32 -2.20
CA TRP A 752 13.64 -8.31 -3.18
C TRP A 752 13.71 -6.90 -2.57
N LEU A 753 13.13 -6.67 -1.40
CA LEU A 753 13.19 -5.37 -0.71
C LEU A 753 14.63 -4.85 -0.59
N ASN A 754 15.59 -5.72 -0.28
CA ASN A 754 17.00 -5.33 -0.08
C ASN A 754 17.78 -5.09 -1.38
N ASN A 755 17.33 -5.65 -2.51
CA ASN A 755 18.18 -5.77 -3.70
C ASN A 755 17.56 -5.20 -4.98
N THR A 756 16.28 -4.84 -4.94
CA THR A 756 15.60 -4.28 -6.11
C THR A 756 16.26 -3.00 -6.62
N ALA A 757 16.25 -2.82 -7.94
CA ALA A 757 16.73 -1.61 -8.59
C ALA A 757 15.70 -0.48 -8.62
N THR A 758 14.43 -0.72 -8.24
CA THR A 758 13.44 0.36 -8.17
C THR A 758 13.80 1.37 -7.08
N ASP A 759 13.45 2.62 -7.31
CA ASP A 759 13.64 3.76 -6.40
C ASP A 759 12.31 4.33 -5.89
N LYS A 760 11.20 3.61 -6.14
CA LYS A 760 9.85 4.05 -5.83
C LYS A 760 9.43 3.66 -4.41
N ALA A 761 8.38 4.31 -3.90
CA ALA A 761 7.64 3.83 -2.75
C ALA A 761 7.25 2.36 -2.94
N PHE A 762 7.07 1.61 -1.86
CA PHE A 762 6.90 0.16 -1.92
C PHE A 762 5.89 -0.24 -3.01
N THR A 763 6.35 -1.03 -3.98
CA THR A 763 5.55 -1.50 -5.10
C THR A 763 4.98 -2.88 -4.77
N ASP A 764 3.72 -3.11 -5.10
CA ASP A 764 3.15 -4.46 -5.03
C ASP A 764 3.49 -5.28 -6.27
N LEU A 765 3.58 -4.67 -7.45
CA LEU A 765 3.90 -5.34 -8.72
C LEU A 765 5.39 -5.18 -9.07
N TYR A 766 6.08 -6.30 -9.33
CA TYR A 766 7.50 -6.29 -9.66
C TYR A 766 7.95 -7.56 -10.41
N GLU A 767 9.13 -7.49 -11.05
CA GLU A 767 9.78 -8.64 -11.67
C GLU A 767 10.42 -9.54 -10.62
N THR A 768 10.14 -10.84 -10.67
CA THR A 768 10.72 -11.83 -9.75
C THR A 768 12.14 -12.24 -10.10
N ILE A 769 12.69 -11.71 -11.21
CA ILE A 769 14.01 -12.00 -11.76
C ILE A 769 14.78 -10.71 -12.05
N ALA A 770 15.98 -10.86 -12.60
CA ALA A 770 16.86 -9.79 -13.06
C ALA A 770 17.15 -8.75 -11.96
N THR A 771 16.69 -7.52 -12.12
CA THR A 771 16.88 -6.42 -11.16
C THR A 771 15.71 -6.23 -10.19
N GLY A 772 14.65 -7.02 -10.32
CA GLY A 772 13.45 -6.89 -9.49
C GLY A 772 12.73 -5.55 -9.67
N ASN A 773 12.84 -4.92 -10.84
CA ASN A 773 12.25 -3.63 -11.13
C ASN A 773 10.77 -3.77 -11.55
N TYR A 774 10.15 -2.66 -11.90
CA TYR A 774 8.82 -2.68 -12.53
C TYR A 774 8.85 -3.44 -13.85
N PRO A 775 7.75 -4.16 -14.19
CA PRO A 775 7.65 -4.81 -15.48
C PRO A 775 7.59 -3.77 -16.61
N GLU A 776 8.31 -4.05 -17.70
CA GLU A 776 8.22 -3.25 -18.92
C GLU A 776 7.02 -3.64 -19.78
N ASN A 777 6.52 -4.87 -19.61
CA ASN A 777 5.38 -5.40 -20.35
C ASN A 777 4.61 -6.46 -19.52
N PRO A 778 3.35 -6.20 -19.13
CA PRO A 778 2.64 -4.93 -19.31
C PRO A 778 3.28 -3.80 -18.51
N LYS A 779 3.26 -2.60 -19.06
CA LYS A 779 3.76 -1.43 -18.33
C LYS A 779 2.74 -1.00 -17.28
N ALA A 780 2.95 -1.39 -16.05
CA ALA A 780 2.16 -0.97 -14.90
C ALA A 780 3.08 -0.44 -13.80
N THR A 781 2.69 0.64 -13.16
CA THR A 781 3.46 1.29 -12.11
C THR A 781 2.65 1.32 -10.83
N PHE A 782 2.59 0.18 -10.13
CA PHE A 782 1.85 0.06 -8.88
C PHE A 782 2.74 0.45 -7.70
N ILE A 783 2.59 1.67 -7.20
CA ILE A 783 3.39 2.25 -6.10
C ILE A 783 2.49 2.75 -4.98
N ALA A 784 2.95 2.60 -3.74
CA ALA A 784 2.29 3.08 -2.53
C ALA A 784 0.83 2.62 -2.36
N ARG A 785 0.43 1.51 -3.00
CA ARG A 785 -0.95 1.00 -2.96
C ARG A 785 -1.31 0.42 -1.60
N PRO A 786 -2.58 0.55 -1.15
CA PRO A 786 -3.06 -0.03 0.11
C PRO A 786 -3.15 -1.56 0.09
N VAL A 787 -3.08 -2.19 -1.08
CA VAL A 787 -3.05 -3.66 -1.23
C VAL A 787 -1.94 -4.32 -0.40
N ALA A 788 -0.90 -3.56 -0.03
CA ALA A 788 0.13 -3.97 0.92
C ALA A 788 -0.44 -4.45 2.29
N GLY A 789 -1.74 -4.22 2.55
CA GLY A 789 -2.45 -4.83 3.67
C GLY A 789 -2.46 -6.36 3.63
N GLY A 790 -2.34 -6.95 2.44
CA GLY A 790 -2.17 -8.39 2.23
C GLY A 790 -0.92 -8.98 2.89
N HIS A 791 0.09 -8.17 3.15
CA HIS A 791 1.29 -8.61 3.88
C HIS A 791 0.98 -9.05 5.31
N PHE A 792 -0.12 -8.61 5.91
CA PHE A 792 -0.57 -8.99 7.24
C PHE A 792 -1.34 -10.34 7.27
N SER A 793 -1.36 -11.09 6.16
CA SER A 793 -2.10 -12.35 6.03
C SER A 793 -1.77 -13.40 7.09
N LEU A 794 -0.50 -13.52 7.50
CA LEU A 794 -0.09 -14.47 8.54
C LEU A 794 -0.63 -14.06 9.92
N LEU A 795 -0.55 -12.77 10.26
CA LEU A 795 -1.05 -12.24 11.52
C LEU A 795 -2.58 -12.27 11.60
N ALA A 796 -3.28 -11.98 10.50
CA ALA A 796 -4.74 -12.13 10.44
C ALA A 796 -5.16 -13.60 10.64
N LEU A 797 -4.42 -14.55 10.05
CA LEU A 797 -4.68 -15.98 10.24
C LEU A 797 -4.45 -16.41 11.70
N GLN A 798 -3.42 -15.90 12.37
CA GLN A 798 -3.19 -16.11 13.80
C GLN A 798 -4.36 -15.59 14.63
N LYS A 799 -4.81 -14.36 14.40
CA LYS A 799 -5.94 -13.76 15.14
C LYS A 799 -7.25 -14.53 14.91
N ALA A 800 -7.49 -15.05 13.70
CA ALA A 800 -8.62 -15.93 13.42
C ALA A 800 -8.57 -17.20 14.28
N GLY A 801 -7.40 -17.82 14.45
CA GLY A 801 -7.20 -18.98 15.33
C GLY A 801 -7.40 -18.65 16.82
N GLU A 802 -6.94 -17.51 17.29
CA GLU A 802 -7.15 -17.01 18.66
C GLU A 802 -8.63 -16.79 18.96
N ASN A 803 -9.37 -16.18 18.06
CA ASN A 803 -10.82 -15.96 18.19
C ASN A 803 -11.59 -17.28 18.27
N ALA A 804 -11.19 -18.29 17.50
CA ALA A 804 -11.77 -19.63 17.55
C ALA A 804 -11.54 -20.31 18.92
N THR A 805 -10.39 -20.07 19.56
CA THR A 805 -10.07 -20.68 20.87
C THR A 805 -10.71 -19.96 22.06
N THR A 806 -10.95 -18.65 21.93
CA THR A 806 -11.55 -17.84 23.02
C THR A 806 -13.09 -17.85 23.03
N GLY A 807 -13.72 -18.44 22.02
CA GLY A 807 -15.19 -18.50 21.90
C GLY A 807 -15.84 -17.14 21.58
N THR A 808 -15.06 -16.13 21.21
CA THR A 808 -15.57 -14.85 20.72
C THR A 808 -15.95 -14.90 19.23
N GLY A 809 -15.50 -15.94 18.51
CA GLY A 809 -16.04 -16.41 17.25
C GLY A 809 -16.55 -17.83 17.42
N ASP A 810 -17.52 -18.27 16.66
CA ASP A 810 -18.08 -19.61 16.74
C ASP A 810 -16.96 -20.65 16.58
N GLY A 811 -16.63 -21.36 17.69
CA GLY A 811 -15.39 -22.11 17.89
C GLY A 811 -15.25 -23.37 17.03
N GLY A 812 -15.10 -23.19 15.74
CA GLY A 812 -14.68 -24.25 14.82
C GLY A 812 -13.17 -24.51 14.98
N THR A 813 -12.79 -25.65 15.51
CA THR A 813 -11.43 -26.18 15.29
C THR A 813 -11.21 -26.31 13.79
N PHE A 814 -10.09 -25.83 13.28
CA PHE A 814 -9.69 -26.08 11.90
C PHE A 814 -9.77 -27.59 11.60
N PRO A 815 -10.60 -28.03 10.64
CA PRO A 815 -10.70 -29.46 10.38
C PRO A 815 -9.33 -29.95 9.86
N VAL A 816 -8.76 -30.88 10.58
CA VAL A 816 -7.49 -31.54 10.22
C VAL A 816 -7.68 -32.46 9.02
N ASN A 817 -8.92 -32.68 8.58
CA ASN A 817 -9.27 -33.52 7.42
C ASN A 817 -10.52 -32.91 6.74
N GLY A 818 -10.28 -32.28 5.58
CA GLY A 818 -11.31 -31.64 4.77
C GLY A 818 -12.24 -32.58 4.02
N THR A 819 -13.07 -33.33 4.74
CA THR A 819 -14.26 -33.94 4.14
C THR A 819 -15.45 -33.46 4.93
N GLN A 820 -16.17 -32.48 4.41
CA GLN A 820 -17.53 -32.23 4.88
C GLN A 820 -18.40 -33.43 4.48
N PRO A 821 -19.08 -34.07 5.42
CA PRO A 821 -20.05 -35.09 5.06
C PRO A 821 -21.23 -34.42 4.33
N LEU A 822 -21.70 -35.03 3.27
CA LEU A 822 -22.98 -34.66 2.63
C LEU A 822 -24.09 -34.61 3.69
N PRO A 823 -25.05 -33.69 3.57
CA PRO A 823 -26.23 -33.66 4.46
C PRO A 823 -26.88 -35.03 4.49
N PRO A 824 -27.30 -35.50 5.67
CA PRO A 824 -27.91 -36.83 5.81
C PRO A 824 -29.19 -36.93 4.97
N GLY A 825 -29.14 -37.75 3.93
CA GLY A 825 -30.29 -38.07 3.09
C GLY A 825 -30.18 -37.71 1.59
N GLU A 826 -29.14 -36.99 1.17
CA GLU A 826 -28.94 -36.69 -0.24
C GLU A 826 -27.88 -37.60 -0.84
N THR A 827 -28.27 -38.40 -1.83
CA THR A 827 -27.43 -39.30 -2.59
C THR A 827 -27.06 -38.75 -3.96
N SER A 828 -27.51 -37.56 -4.31
CA SER A 828 -27.16 -36.91 -5.56
C SER A 828 -27.06 -35.40 -5.35
N LEU A 829 -25.95 -34.82 -5.79
CA LEU A 829 -25.76 -33.37 -5.90
C LEU A 829 -26.73 -32.80 -6.92
N LEU A 830 -27.12 -31.54 -6.75
CA LEU A 830 -27.91 -30.84 -7.73
C LEU A 830 -27.25 -30.96 -9.11
N PRO A 831 -28.02 -31.13 -10.19
CA PRO A 831 -27.43 -31.23 -11.53
C PRO A 831 -26.69 -29.93 -11.85
N ILE A 832 -25.39 -30.04 -11.98
CA ILE A 832 -24.55 -28.92 -12.40
C ILE A 832 -24.80 -28.69 -13.88
N SER A 833 -25.26 -27.53 -14.26
CA SER A 833 -25.13 -27.05 -15.63
C SER A 833 -23.73 -26.43 -15.76
N PRO A 834 -22.80 -27.03 -16.48
CA PRO A 834 -21.46 -26.51 -16.65
C PRO A 834 -21.43 -25.27 -17.55
N THR A 835 -22.57 -24.85 -18.08
CA THR A 835 -22.72 -23.65 -18.88
C THR A 835 -23.82 -22.76 -18.26
N PRO A 836 -23.57 -21.46 -18.09
CA PRO A 836 -24.63 -20.52 -17.75
C PRO A 836 -25.78 -20.70 -18.75
N ASN A 837 -27.01 -20.76 -18.24
CA ASN A 837 -28.17 -20.77 -19.14
C ASN A 837 -28.36 -19.35 -19.69
N PRO A 838 -28.06 -19.07 -20.96
CA PRO A 838 -28.13 -17.72 -21.49
C PRO A 838 -29.57 -17.17 -21.54
N GLU A 839 -30.59 -18.03 -21.38
CA GLU A 839 -32.01 -17.60 -21.36
C GLU A 839 -32.40 -17.00 -19.98
N ASN A 840 -31.70 -17.32 -18.90
CA ASN A 840 -31.94 -16.79 -17.59
C ASN A 840 -30.90 -15.76 -17.14
N ALA A 841 -29.87 -15.52 -17.92
CA ALA A 841 -28.93 -14.46 -17.66
C ALA A 841 -29.66 -13.12 -17.72
N PRO A 842 -29.57 -12.26 -16.69
CA PRO A 842 -29.96 -10.87 -16.86
C PRO A 842 -29.19 -10.37 -18.09
N THR A 843 -29.88 -9.63 -18.95
CA THR A 843 -29.29 -9.14 -20.22
C THR A 843 -28.16 -8.19 -19.86
N ILE A 844 -27.01 -8.75 -19.52
CA ILE A 844 -25.76 -8.01 -19.39
C ILE A 844 -25.30 -7.83 -20.83
N THR A 845 -25.59 -6.68 -21.40
CA THR A 845 -24.93 -6.25 -22.62
C THR A 845 -23.50 -5.92 -22.21
N VAL A 846 -22.66 -6.95 -22.06
CA VAL A 846 -21.21 -6.76 -22.09
C VAL A 846 -20.93 -6.35 -23.53
N GLU A 847 -20.87 -5.06 -23.79
CA GLU A 847 -20.13 -4.61 -24.95
C GLU A 847 -18.69 -5.06 -24.67
N LEU A 848 -18.31 -6.17 -25.30
CA LEU A 848 -16.92 -6.55 -25.45
C LEU A 848 -16.24 -5.41 -26.21
N GLY A 849 -15.85 -4.37 -25.47
CA GLY A 849 -14.87 -3.43 -25.94
C GLY A 849 -13.66 -4.30 -26.24
N THR A 850 -13.35 -4.47 -27.54
CA THR A 850 -12.05 -4.95 -27.94
C THR A 850 -11.06 -3.99 -27.29
N ALA A 851 -10.50 -4.40 -26.17
CA ALA A 851 -9.41 -3.68 -25.54
C ALA A 851 -8.21 -3.80 -26.49
N VAL A 852 -8.12 -2.85 -27.38
CA VAL A 852 -6.84 -2.49 -27.97
C VAL A 852 -6.05 -1.92 -26.80
N PRO A 853 -4.85 -2.40 -26.47
CA PRO A 853 -4.04 -1.79 -25.46
C PRO A 853 -3.89 -0.31 -25.82
N SER A 854 -4.54 0.57 -25.07
CA SER A 854 -4.39 1.99 -25.25
C SER A 854 -3.02 2.36 -24.70
N SER A 855 -2.07 2.52 -25.63
CA SER A 855 -0.94 3.39 -25.38
C SER A 855 -1.44 4.70 -24.78
N SER A 856 -0.90 5.07 -23.62
CA SER A 856 -1.01 6.35 -22.94
C SER A 856 -1.61 7.47 -23.81
N GLY A 857 -2.86 7.75 -23.64
CA GLY A 857 -3.53 8.92 -24.21
C GLY A 857 -4.04 9.78 -23.08
N VAL A 858 -3.33 10.88 -22.85
CA VAL A 858 -3.82 12.00 -22.04
C VAL A 858 -5.17 12.43 -22.63
N LEU A 859 -6.25 12.19 -21.90
CA LEU A 859 -7.55 12.78 -22.20
C LEU A 859 -7.52 14.26 -21.75
N VAL A 860 -7.18 15.13 -22.68
CA VAL A 860 -7.46 16.56 -22.54
C VAL A 860 -8.96 16.73 -22.71
N ALA A 861 -9.68 17.05 -21.65
CA ALA A 861 -11.07 17.45 -21.71
C ALA A 861 -11.15 18.82 -22.43
N THR A 862 -11.48 18.81 -23.72
CA THR A 862 -11.87 20.01 -24.44
C THR A 862 -13.33 20.33 -24.13
N SER A 863 -13.59 21.35 -23.32
CA SER A 863 -14.90 21.93 -23.16
C SER A 863 -15.40 22.46 -24.52
N ALA A 864 -16.41 21.83 -25.11
CA ALA A 864 -17.12 22.37 -26.23
C ALA A 864 -18.10 23.45 -25.73
N ALA A 865 -17.78 24.72 -25.97
CA ALA A 865 -18.71 25.80 -25.80
C ALA A 865 -19.83 25.67 -26.85
N ALA A 866 -21.06 25.45 -26.41
CA ALA A 866 -22.24 25.57 -27.26
C ALA A 866 -22.49 27.03 -27.61
N SER A 867 -22.27 27.39 -28.86
CA SER A 867 -22.76 28.65 -29.43
C SER A 867 -24.18 28.43 -29.93
N SER A 868 -25.12 29.16 -29.32
CA SER A 868 -26.47 29.31 -29.79
C SER A 868 -26.52 30.12 -31.10
N SER A 869 -27.20 29.67 -32.10
CA SER A 869 -27.96 30.45 -33.02
C SER A 869 -29.21 29.66 -33.43
#